data_52edbb72724c85e382b307b070bcd572
#
_entry.id   52edbb72724c85e382b307b070bcd572
#
_cell.length_a   1.000
_cell.length_b   1.000
_cell.length_c   1.000
_cell.angle_alpha   90.00
_cell.angle_beta   90.00
_cell.angle_gamma   90.00
#
_symmetry.space_group_name_H-M   'P 1'
#
loop_
_entity.id
_entity.type
_entity.pdbx_description
1 polymer ?
#
loop_
_entity_poly.entity_id
_entity_poly.type
_entity_poly.pdbx_seq_one_letter_code
_entity_poly.pdbx_strand_id
1 'polypeptide(L)'
;MGEMREVLESIQDHTSVEIKERYRNPSIGMGEVLIGHSKSKIWIVNNDFTRTTIIQRDITGGFQGTTSTGVKGEYSESGSVAIPKNREPAITLLQEYEGPFEKVFINGQRKSFVIRNSAHYRNTGSDIRDVVVGVAGQKNWSTFPLLKDALASLDRLEGEIVRKREAEEAAKRKAEELRRKQAEEAERLAREEAKRLEEEARKAEEEARKLQQEIEAAQIERETILSEASKAAAFIREQMSLRRNPVLDKSQNRAKFSNMYNGAAEIINGGPGTGKTTTMIQRLKLLIDRGDLENYIANHPDCKLTNEQLDYISATANNWVYFSPNDLLKKYLQDNMNYEGLTGTNQRTAVWTDFLKNAVRDEYHLAGQDSPFDFMIPKKADKNIYSGDHYRIIQNFTDFFLAQVKEKFSKVAKIDCSKFSWKIQGSIIIKECAKADTISSIPELRKFLIHIADVDKLNYANGIALQTGSEIASEYNKNARDISDRYIQLLKRDDESKYLELVEYIKSLAKASHIENEENDDVEEVEQDFGNLDLQIFNKVNALIKRLSLQLVDTTAKLTPAQKALGEYMKNVVKEEDLKSIADAAFFVKYISPALRGFNSYVLTPIPQYYKQYRKNMPESDKVDWNADLLDEMLDKYKNKRLYNQEQDLLVGFINNICLALYSVDKKRFEETKHAYLDAYKALCRPVIGVDEATDYSIIDFYGIKSFGHFAVRSYTLCGDTMQLMKEDGITDWNVLRHPLLFEQMEVHNLNMSYRQSEELLELADKIYQEERGIKSPYDCYLKGRQTPKPLWLESNDLEEKADWISHRVLEIVKAYDNKMPTIAVFTNTKEKADELREAIEDCDVLNPAGIEVKVCSDNNLEGEKTLRIFPIDQVKGMEFEAVFFYDIDDIESSSLINKYLYVGLSRASMYLAVTSNGRSEKISSLLQKYFSEDATW
;
A
#
# COMPACT_ATOMS: atom_id res chain seq x y z
N MET A 1 23.37 -33.45 13.32
CA MET A 1 24.20 -34.44 12.62
C MET A 1 23.47 -35.77 12.43
N GLY A 2 22.79 -36.33 13.45
CA GLY A 2 22.01 -37.56 13.28
C GLY A 2 20.96 -37.50 12.19
N GLU A 3 20.20 -36.40 12.10
CA GLU A 3 19.15 -36.23 11.09
C GLU A 3 19.74 -36.12 9.67
N MET A 4 20.90 -35.47 9.50
CA MET A 4 21.59 -35.43 8.21
C MET A 4 22.15 -36.80 7.82
N ARG A 5 22.64 -37.58 8.77
CA ARG A 5 23.07 -38.95 8.52
C ARG A 5 21.92 -39.81 8.00
N GLU A 6 20.75 -39.73 8.61
CA GLU A 6 19.54 -40.44 8.14
C GLU A 6 19.15 -40.04 6.71
N VAL A 7 19.31 -38.75 6.35
CA VAL A 7 19.06 -38.28 4.98
C VAL A 7 20.03 -38.89 3.99
N LEU A 8 21.33 -38.91 4.30
CA LEU A 8 22.38 -39.42 3.42
C LEU A 8 22.33 -40.98 3.33
N GLU A 9 22.08 -41.68 4.42
CA GLU A 9 21.87 -43.11 4.43
C GLU A 9 20.61 -43.55 3.67
N SER A 10 19.55 -42.75 3.73
CA SER A 10 18.35 -42.98 2.93
C SER A 10 18.60 -42.84 1.41
N ILE A 11 19.58 -42.07 0.99
CA ILE A 11 19.99 -42.00 -0.42
C ILE A 11 20.65 -43.31 -0.84
N GLN A 12 21.49 -43.90 0.04
CA GLN A 12 22.16 -45.16 -0.20
C GLN A 12 21.18 -46.35 -0.31
N ASP A 13 20.19 -46.39 0.57
CA ASP A 13 19.17 -47.45 0.59
C ASP A 13 18.12 -47.37 -0.53
N HIS A 14 17.94 -46.18 -1.13
CA HIS A 14 16.89 -45.84 -2.07
C HIS A 14 17.40 -45.34 -3.41
N THR A 15 18.51 -45.87 -3.90
CA THR A 15 18.79 -45.90 -5.35
C THR A 15 17.76 -46.84 -6.00
N SER A 16 16.49 -46.43 -5.89
CA SER A 16 15.42 -47.31 -6.35
C SER A 16 15.53 -47.50 -7.86
N VAL A 17 15.54 -48.73 -8.25
CA VAL A 17 15.37 -49.19 -9.63
C VAL A 17 14.25 -48.39 -10.32
N GLU A 18 13.15 -48.07 -9.60
CA GLU A 18 12.05 -47.28 -10.10
C GLU A 18 12.40 -45.85 -10.53
N ILE A 19 13.21 -45.11 -9.75
CA ILE A 19 13.66 -43.77 -10.16
C ILE A 19 14.63 -43.89 -11.34
N LYS A 20 15.47 -44.88 -11.34
CA LYS A 20 16.49 -45.16 -12.37
C LYS A 20 15.90 -45.60 -13.70
N GLU A 21 14.88 -46.44 -13.67
CA GLU A 21 14.18 -46.93 -14.87
C GLU A 21 13.32 -45.86 -15.54
N ARG A 22 12.75 -44.96 -14.73
CA ARG A 22 11.77 -43.97 -15.19
C ARG A 22 12.39 -42.71 -15.81
N TYR A 23 13.61 -42.36 -15.39
CA TYR A 23 14.21 -41.10 -15.78
C TYR A 23 15.69 -41.29 -16.16
N ARG A 24 16.06 -40.96 -17.40
CA ARG A 24 17.46 -40.95 -17.86
C ARG A 24 18.22 -39.79 -17.23
N ASN A 25 19.29 -40.08 -16.47
CA ASN A 25 20.18 -39.12 -15.80
C ASN A 25 19.46 -38.05 -14.98
N PRO A 26 18.57 -38.41 -14.05
CA PRO A 26 17.85 -37.42 -13.25
C PRO A 26 18.79 -36.74 -12.26
N SER A 27 18.58 -35.43 -12.06
CA SER A 27 19.06 -34.72 -10.89
C SER A 27 18.03 -34.94 -9.77
N ILE A 28 18.45 -35.50 -8.66
CA ILE A 28 17.54 -35.94 -7.59
C ILE A 28 17.83 -35.11 -6.33
N GLY A 29 16.81 -34.44 -5.81
CA GLY A 29 16.84 -33.80 -4.51
C GLY A 29 16.04 -34.65 -3.51
N MET A 30 16.53 -34.78 -2.30
CA MET A 30 15.85 -35.38 -1.19
C MET A 30 15.88 -34.46 0.00
N GLY A 31 14.74 -34.28 0.64
CA GLY A 31 14.61 -33.48 1.84
C GLY A 31 13.68 -34.09 2.88
N GLU A 32 13.93 -33.82 4.15
CA GLU A 32 13.01 -34.13 5.22
C GLU A 32 12.02 -32.98 5.35
N VAL A 33 10.74 -33.26 5.21
CA VAL A 33 9.67 -32.28 5.19
C VAL A 33 8.65 -32.57 6.27
N LEU A 34 8.26 -31.54 7.02
CA LEU A 34 7.15 -31.60 7.96
C LEU A 34 5.86 -31.23 7.22
N ILE A 35 4.89 -32.17 7.19
CA ILE A 35 3.56 -31.92 6.66
C ILE A 35 2.59 -31.98 7.83
N GLY A 36 2.13 -30.82 8.32
CA GLY A 36 1.37 -30.73 9.56
C GLY A 36 2.22 -31.20 10.74
N HIS A 37 1.79 -32.24 11.44
CA HIS A 37 2.54 -32.83 12.56
C HIS A 37 3.35 -34.09 12.18
N SER A 38 3.35 -34.48 10.91
CA SER A 38 4.01 -35.70 10.45
C SER A 38 5.29 -35.40 9.69
N LYS A 39 6.39 -36.01 10.06
CA LYS A 39 7.64 -35.98 9.31
C LYS A 39 7.53 -36.89 8.09
N SER A 40 7.84 -36.37 6.93
CA SER A 40 7.88 -37.17 5.68
C SER A 40 9.15 -36.86 4.90
N LYS A 41 9.71 -37.88 4.26
CA LYS A 41 10.83 -37.72 3.32
C LYS A 41 10.25 -37.52 1.92
N ILE A 42 10.65 -36.43 1.26
CA ILE A 42 10.22 -36.10 -0.09
C ILE A 42 11.39 -36.24 -1.05
N TRP A 43 11.13 -36.91 -2.16
CA TRP A 43 12.06 -37.04 -3.27
C TRP A 43 11.59 -36.19 -4.43
N ILE A 44 12.48 -35.37 -4.96
CA ILE A 44 12.21 -34.52 -6.11
C ILE A 44 13.15 -34.92 -7.24
N VAL A 45 12.56 -35.33 -8.35
CA VAL A 45 13.29 -35.72 -9.55
C VAL A 45 13.07 -34.67 -10.64
N ASN A 46 14.14 -34.01 -11.05
CA ASN A 46 14.11 -33.08 -12.16
C ASN A 46 14.23 -33.79 -13.49
N ASN A 47 13.17 -33.72 -14.27
CA ASN A 47 13.03 -34.36 -15.56
C ASN A 47 13.09 -33.32 -16.68
N ASP A 48 14.02 -33.44 -17.60
CA ASP A 48 14.11 -32.65 -18.84
C ASP A 48 13.87 -31.14 -18.72
N PHE A 49 14.28 -30.52 -17.63
CA PHE A 49 14.19 -29.08 -17.38
C PHE A 49 12.78 -28.47 -17.38
N THR A 50 11.74 -29.23 -17.71
CA THR A 50 10.38 -28.71 -17.87
C THR A 50 9.40 -29.16 -16.78
N ARG A 51 9.65 -30.29 -16.12
CA ARG A 51 8.78 -30.86 -15.10
C ARG A 51 9.59 -31.37 -13.92
N THR A 52 9.01 -31.21 -12.71
CA THR A 52 9.54 -31.77 -11.48
C THR A 52 8.59 -32.83 -10.97
N THR A 53 9.10 -34.03 -10.71
CA THR A 53 8.30 -35.11 -10.10
C THR A 53 8.61 -35.18 -8.61
N ILE A 54 7.59 -35.12 -7.77
CA ILE A 54 7.68 -35.25 -6.31
C ILE A 54 7.18 -36.64 -5.93
N ILE A 55 8.01 -37.39 -5.22
CA ILE A 55 7.67 -38.71 -4.68
C ILE A 55 7.74 -38.60 -3.16
N GLN A 56 6.64 -38.83 -2.46
CA GLN A 56 6.58 -38.83 -1.01
C GLN A 56 6.63 -40.24 -0.47
N ARG A 57 7.52 -40.50 0.49
CA ARG A 57 7.53 -41.75 1.25
C ARG A 57 6.76 -41.55 2.54
N ASP A 58 5.76 -42.40 2.81
CA ASP A 58 5.05 -42.38 4.08
C ASP A 58 5.87 -43.05 5.22
N ILE A 59 5.37 -42.93 6.46
CA ILE A 59 6.02 -43.42 7.67
C ILE A 59 6.08 -44.97 7.66
N THR A 60 5.27 -45.65 6.83
CA THR A 60 5.18 -47.09 6.75
C THR A 60 6.13 -47.71 5.71
N GLY A 61 6.86 -46.87 4.98
CA GLY A 61 7.85 -47.29 3.98
C GLY A 61 7.32 -47.44 2.55
N GLY A 62 6.05 -47.13 2.32
CA GLY A 62 5.44 -47.08 1.00
C GLY A 62 5.72 -45.73 0.30
N PHE A 63 5.79 -45.72 -1.02
CA PHE A 63 5.80 -44.48 -1.79
C PHE A 63 4.35 -44.04 -2.07
N GLN A 64 3.94 -42.95 -1.44
CA GLN A 64 2.73 -42.23 -1.87
C GLN A 64 3.13 -41.10 -2.80
N GLY A 65 2.67 -41.18 -4.03
CA GLY A 65 2.85 -40.09 -4.97
C GLY A 65 1.63 -39.20 -5.01
N THR A 66 1.84 -37.93 -5.07
CA THR A 66 0.80 -36.95 -5.39
C THR A 66 1.18 -36.23 -6.67
N THR A 67 0.36 -36.26 -7.71
CA THR A 67 0.68 -35.63 -9.00
C THR A 67 0.02 -34.29 -9.20
N SER A 68 0.75 -33.31 -9.74
CA SER A 68 0.18 -32.12 -10.36
C SER A 68 0.83 -31.83 -11.69
N THR A 69 0.09 -32.11 -12.67
CA THR A 69 0.36 -31.56 -13.99
C THR A 69 -0.49 -30.31 -14.10
N GLY A 70 -0.05 -29.15 -13.98
CA GLY A 70 -0.83 -27.90 -14.04
C GLY A 70 -1.85 -27.77 -15.20
N VAL A 71 -2.22 -28.87 -15.86
CA VAL A 71 -3.28 -29.01 -16.84
C VAL A 71 -3.89 -30.37 -16.63
N LYS A 72 -5.05 -30.45 -15.97
CA LYS A 72 -5.87 -31.63 -15.70
C LYS A 72 -5.08 -32.86 -15.27
N GLY A 73 -5.15 -33.15 -13.97
CA GLY A 73 -4.40 -34.18 -13.28
C GLY A 73 -4.42 -35.55 -13.99
N GLU A 74 -3.34 -35.90 -14.65
CA GLU A 74 -3.03 -37.27 -14.93
C GLU A 74 -2.28 -37.86 -13.76
N TYR A 75 -2.90 -38.80 -13.10
CA TYR A 75 -2.29 -39.63 -12.09
C TYR A 75 -1.45 -40.67 -12.81
N SER A 76 -0.17 -40.78 -12.51
CA SER A 76 0.58 -41.95 -12.88
C SER A 76 0.27 -43.09 -11.89
N GLU A 77 0.24 -44.33 -12.33
CA GLU A 77 -0.02 -45.54 -11.49
C GLU A 77 0.94 -45.66 -10.29
N SER A 78 2.04 -44.97 -10.26
CA SER A 78 3.02 -44.92 -9.15
C SER A 78 2.85 -43.74 -8.20
N GLY A 79 1.79 -42.93 -8.33
CA GLY A 79 1.53 -41.85 -7.43
C GLY A 79 2.58 -40.69 -7.43
N SER A 80 3.29 -40.47 -8.50
CA SER A 80 4.26 -39.37 -8.64
C SER A 80 3.64 -38.11 -9.23
N VAL A 81 4.04 -36.93 -8.72
CA VAL A 81 3.51 -35.63 -9.14
C VAL A 81 4.48 -34.92 -10.06
N ALA A 82 4.05 -34.55 -11.27
CA ALA A 82 4.83 -33.69 -12.15
C ALA A 82 4.33 -32.24 -12.07
N ILE A 83 5.17 -31.32 -11.57
CA ILE A 83 4.86 -29.89 -11.44
C ILE A 83 5.69 -29.11 -12.47
N PRO A 84 5.11 -28.18 -13.25
CA PRO A 84 5.88 -27.29 -14.11
C PRO A 84 6.84 -26.42 -13.27
N LYS A 85 8.11 -26.35 -13.65
CA LYS A 85 9.18 -25.63 -12.93
C LYS A 85 8.85 -24.17 -12.63
N ASN A 86 8.12 -23.51 -13.50
CA ASN A 86 7.76 -22.10 -13.37
C ASN A 86 6.63 -21.82 -12.37
N ARG A 87 5.93 -22.83 -11.85
CA ARG A 87 4.84 -22.63 -10.89
C ARG A 87 5.25 -22.73 -9.42
N GLU A 88 6.35 -23.44 -9.13
CA GLU A 88 6.76 -23.71 -7.73
C GLU A 88 8.28 -23.74 -7.56
N PRO A 89 8.98 -22.59 -7.69
CA PRO A 89 10.45 -22.56 -7.66
C PRO A 89 11.05 -23.13 -6.37
N ALA A 90 10.45 -22.85 -5.21
CA ALA A 90 11.00 -23.29 -3.92
C ALA A 90 11.02 -24.83 -3.76
N ILE A 91 10.00 -25.54 -4.24
CA ILE A 91 9.97 -27.03 -4.21
C ILE A 91 10.92 -27.62 -5.25
N THR A 92 11.02 -26.99 -6.43
CA THR A 92 11.88 -27.49 -7.50
C THR A 92 13.36 -27.24 -7.25
N LEU A 93 13.68 -26.31 -6.36
CA LEU A 93 15.04 -25.90 -5.97
C LEU A 93 15.36 -26.31 -4.52
N LEU A 94 15.02 -27.52 -4.11
CA LEU A 94 15.27 -28.05 -2.76
C LEU A 94 16.71 -27.89 -2.30
N GLN A 95 17.65 -27.81 -3.24
CA GLN A 95 19.07 -27.59 -2.98
C GLN A 95 19.41 -26.16 -2.54
N GLU A 96 18.51 -25.19 -2.78
CA GLU A 96 18.76 -23.77 -2.56
C GLU A 96 17.87 -23.17 -1.48
N TYR A 97 16.85 -23.91 -1.00
CA TYR A 97 15.87 -23.39 -0.07
C TYR A 97 15.63 -24.30 1.14
N GLU A 98 15.83 -23.74 2.33
CA GLU A 98 15.40 -24.31 3.61
C GLU A 98 14.51 -23.30 4.33
N GLY A 99 13.25 -23.65 4.57
CA GLY A 99 12.34 -22.80 5.32
C GLY A 99 10.87 -23.21 5.21
N PRO A 100 9.99 -22.58 5.97
CA PRO A 100 8.56 -22.79 5.85
C PRO A 100 8.03 -22.15 4.58
N PHE A 101 7.20 -22.88 3.85
CA PHE A 101 6.44 -22.31 2.75
C PHE A 101 5.04 -22.91 2.66
N GLU A 102 4.08 -22.09 2.30
CA GLU A 102 2.70 -22.50 2.11
C GLU A 102 2.35 -22.60 0.64
N LYS A 103 1.73 -23.70 0.24
CA LYS A 103 1.26 -23.83 -1.11
C LYS A 103 -0.01 -24.67 -1.28
N VAL A 104 -0.78 -24.29 -2.31
CA VAL A 104 -1.97 -25.03 -2.71
C VAL A 104 -1.55 -26.23 -3.54
N PHE A 105 -1.83 -27.43 -3.01
CA PHE A 105 -1.70 -28.67 -3.77
C PHE A 105 -2.98 -28.97 -4.53
N ILE A 106 -2.84 -29.86 -5.51
CA ILE A 106 -3.91 -30.39 -6.34
C ILE A 106 -5.12 -30.74 -5.49
N ASN A 107 -6.25 -30.38 -5.70
CA ASN A 107 -7.49 -30.49 -4.92
C ASN A 107 -7.82 -29.26 -4.06
N GLY A 108 -7.11 -28.13 -4.25
CA GLY A 108 -7.41 -26.91 -3.51
C GLY A 108 -7.01 -26.91 -2.04
N GLN A 109 -6.38 -27.99 -1.55
CA GLN A 109 -5.92 -28.04 -0.16
C GLN A 109 -4.58 -27.30 0.01
N ARG A 110 -4.54 -26.35 0.92
CA ARG A 110 -3.30 -25.70 1.35
C ARG A 110 -2.57 -26.61 2.33
N LYS A 111 -1.27 -26.84 2.10
CA LYS A 111 -0.41 -27.57 3.02
C LYS A 111 0.85 -26.76 3.28
N SER A 112 1.20 -26.62 4.55
CA SER A 112 2.46 -25.99 4.98
C SER A 112 3.56 -27.05 5.03
N PHE A 113 4.73 -26.70 4.54
CA PHE A 113 5.92 -27.53 4.53
C PHE A 113 7.06 -26.82 5.21
N VAL A 114 7.80 -27.54 6.04
CA VAL A 114 9.07 -27.10 6.58
C VAL A 114 10.14 -28.07 6.11
N ILE A 115 11.07 -27.60 5.29
CA ILE A 115 12.23 -28.38 4.87
C ILE A 115 13.33 -28.15 5.87
N ARG A 116 13.79 -29.20 6.57
CA ARG A 116 14.82 -29.10 7.60
C ARG A 116 16.20 -29.42 7.08
N ASN A 117 16.34 -30.57 6.42
CA ASN A 117 17.59 -31.03 5.88
C ASN A 117 17.35 -31.52 4.45
N SER A 118 18.23 -31.21 3.55
CA SER A 118 18.09 -31.59 2.16
C SER A 118 19.40 -32.06 1.56
N ALA A 119 19.31 -32.97 0.63
CA ALA A 119 20.43 -33.41 -0.18
C ALA A 119 20.03 -33.48 -1.65
N HIS A 120 20.91 -33.06 -2.51
CA HIS A 120 20.77 -33.13 -3.96
C HIS A 120 21.89 -34.00 -4.55
N TYR A 121 21.58 -34.84 -5.49
CA TYR A 121 22.55 -35.75 -6.06
C TYR A 121 22.16 -36.20 -7.44
N ARG A 122 23.14 -36.75 -8.16
CA ARG A 122 22.93 -37.36 -9.47
C ARG A 122 23.20 -38.86 -9.38
N ASN A 123 22.24 -39.69 -9.80
CA ASN A 123 22.37 -41.14 -9.89
C ASN A 123 22.78 -41.49 -11.31
N THR A 124 24.01 -42.02 -11.49
CA THR A 124 24.56 -42.42 -12.80
C THR A 124 24.35 -43.90 -13.12
N GLY A 125 23.69 -44.61 -12.26
CA GLY A 125 23.44 -46.05 -12.40
C GLY A 125 24.48 -46.93 -11.75
N SER A 126 25.73 -46.56 -11.69
CA SER A 126 26.79 -47.25 -10.97
C SER A 126 27.21 -46.58 -9.68
N ASP A 127 27.03 -45.26 -9.61
CA ASP A 127 27.43 -44.40 -8.48
C ASP A 127 26.47 -43.25 -8.24
N ILE A 128 26.42 -42.76 -7.01
CA ILE A 128 25.77 -41.51 -6.63
C ILE A 128 26.83 -40.43 -6.58
N ARG A 129 26.72 -39.42 -7.46
CA ARG A 129 27.68 -38.34 -7.66
C ARG A 129 27.08 -36.97 -7.43
N ASP A 130 27.95 -35.98 -7.34
CA ASP A 130 27.60 -34.58 -7.22
C ASP A 130 26.62 -34.34 -6.05
N VAL A 131 26.95 -34.89 -4.88
CA VAL A 131 26.10 -34.80 -3.67
C VAL A 131 26.29 -33.43 -3.02
N VAL A 132 25.22 -32.66 -2.99
CA VAL A 132 25.14 -31.35 -2.33
C VAL A 132 24.26 -31.50 -1.12
N VAL A 133 24.73 -31.17 0.06
CA VAL A 133 23.98 -31.29 1.31
C VAL A 133 23.81 -29.94 1.98
N GLY A 134 22.59 -29.68 2.50
CA GLY A 134 22.26 -28.51 3.27
C GLY A 134 21.66 -28.88 4.62
N VAL A 135 21.96 -28.10 5.62
CA VAL A 135 21.44 -28.26 6.98
C VAL A 135 20.55 -27.07 7.31
N ALA A 136 19.42 -27.32 7.93
CA ALA A 136 18.47 -26.28 8.33
C ALA A 136 19.17 -25.17 9.14
N GLY A 137 18.94 -23.93 8.74
CA GLY A 137 19.54 -22.75 9.38
C GLY A 137 20.96 -22.40 8.93
N GLN A 138 21.57 -23.16 8.01
CA GLN A 138 22.88 -22.82 7.45
C GLN A 138 22.75 -22.30 6.01
N LYS A 139 23.40 -21.18 5.70
CA LYS A 139 23.43 -20.60 4.34
C LYS A 139 24.41 -21.30 3.38
N ASN A 140 25.34 -22.12 3.91
CA ASN A 140 26.40 -22.74 3.12
C ASN A 140 26.08 -24.22 2.88
N TRP A 141 26.10 -24.60 1.62
CA TRP A 141 25.92 -25.98 1.16
C TRP A 141 27.28 -26.64 0.99
N SER A 142 27.41 -27.91 1.46
CA SER A 142 28.62 -28.71 1.25
C SER A 142 28.44 -29.60 0.04
N THR A 143 29.41 -29.60 -0.85
CA THR A 143 29.40 -30.39 -2.08
C THR A 143 30.41 -31.50 -2.03
N PHE A 144 30.00 -32.71 -2.35
CA PHE A 144 30.85 -33.91 -2.36
C PHE A 144 30.77 -34.61 -3.71
N PRO A 145 31.90 -35.07 -4.29
CA PRO A 145 31.90 -35.77 -5.57
C PRO A 145 31.13 -37.08 -5.56
N LEU A 146 31.19 -37.83 -4.42
CA LEU A 146 30.49 -39.11 -4.23
C LEU A 146 29.80 -39.16 -2.89
N LEU A 147 28.73 -39.94 -2.78
CA LEU A 147 27.94 -40.13 -1.55
C LEU A 147 28.79 -40.67 -0.38
N LYS A 148 29.74 -41.59 -0.66
CA LYS A 148 30.66 -42.11 0.36
C LYS A 148 31.54 -41.01 0.96
N ASP A 149 31.87 -39.96 0.23
CA ASP A 149 32.70 -38.85 0.71
C ASP A 149 31.89 -37.94 1.65
N ALA A 150 30.59 -37.77 1.38
CA ALA A 150 29.66 -37.07 2.26
C ALA A 150 29.50 -37.81 3.61
N LEU A 151 29.28 -39.10 3.58
CA LEU A 151 29.19 -39.94 4.79
C LEU A 151 30.51 -39.97 5.58
N ALA A 152 31.65 -40.11 4.92
CA ALA A 152 32.98 -40.08 5.56
C ALA A 152 33.29 -38.72 6.19
N SER A 153 32.73 -37.63 5.68
CA SER A 153 32.84 -36.30 6.28
C SER A 153 32.12 -36.20 7.62
N LEU A 154 30.91 -36.80 7.72
CA LEU A 154 30.17 -36.88 8.99
C LEU A 154 30.91 -37.75 10.00
N ASP A 155 31.44 -38.89 9.61
CA ASP A 155 32.23 -39.79 10.50
C ASP A 155 33.46 -39.07 11.09
N ARG A 156 34.13 -38.23 10.29
CA ARG A 156 35.24 -37.42 10.77
C ARG A 156 34.84 -36.39 11.83
N LEU A 157 33.71 -35.68 11.59
CA LEU A 157 33.20 -34.69 12.52
C LEU A 157 32.73 -35.33 13.83
N GLU A 158 32.09 -36.49 13.79
CA GLU A 158 31.71 -37.25 14.99
C GLU A 158 32.98 -37.72 15.75
N GLY A 159 34.03 -38.17 15.06
CA GLY A 159 35.28 -38.57 15.67
C GLY A 159 36.05 -37.43 16.34
N GLU A 160 35.94 -36.19 15.81
CA GLU A 160 36.53 -35.00 16.42
C GLU A 160 35.83 -34.57 17.71
N ILE A 161 34.50 -34.71 17.76
CA ILE A 161 33.71 -34.39 18.95
C ILE A 161 34.03 -35.36 20.10
N VAL A 162 34.22 -36.66 19.79
CA VAL A 162 34.59 -37.66 20.79
C VAL A 162 35.98 -37.36 21.34
N ARG A 163 36.97 -37.08 20.49
CA ARG A 163 38.35 -36.72 20.92
C ARG A 163 38.41 -35.46 21.79
N LYS A 164 37.56 -34.45 21.52
CA LYS A 164 37.51 -33.27 22.38
C LYS A 164 36.97 -33.60 23.78
N ARG A 165 35.95 -34.46 23.89
CA ARG A 165 35.42 -34.88 25.21
C ARG A 165 36.44 -35.68 26.01
N GLU A 166 37.18 -36.58 25.38
CA GLU A 166 38.23 -37.35 26.05
C GLU A 166 39.39 -36.47 26.53
N ALA A 167 39.76 -35.41 25.78
CA ALA A 167 40.78 -34.43 26.16
C ALA A 167 40.38 -33.57 27.36
N GLU A 168 39.09 -33.19 27.43
CA GLU A 168 38.54 -32.42 28.57
C GLU A 168 38.48 -33.27 29.87
N GLU A 169 38.15 -34.53 29.77
CA GLU A 169 38.17 -35.42 30.93
C GLU A 169 39.61 -35.70 31.49
N ALA A 170 40.58 -35.79 30.58
CA ALA A 170 41.98 -36.00 30.99
C ALA A 170 42.54 -34.72 31.66
N ALA A 171 42.14 -33.55 31.23
CA ALA A 171 42.53 -32.29 31.87
C ALA A 171 41.95 -32.11 33.30
N LYS A 172 40.69 -32.57 33.52
CA LYS A 172 40.10 -32.53 34.84
C LYS A 172 40.79 -33.41 35.89
N ARG A 173 41.21 -34.61 35.47
CA ARG A 173 41.94 -35.54 36.40
C ARG A 173 43.29 -34.98 36.85
N LYS A 174 44.03 -34.27 36.00
CA LYS A 174 45.29 -33.64 36.37
C LYS A 174 45.16 -32.43 37.32
N ALA A 175 44.05 -31.71 37.22
CA ALA A 175 43.74 -30.58 38.07
C ALA A 175 43.32 -30.96 39.50
N GLU A 176 42.76 -32.15 39.66
CA GLU A 176 42.29 -32.67 40.95
C GLU A 176 43.48 -33.21 41.81
N GLU A 177 44.51 -33.80 41.15
CA GLU A 177 45.70 -34.32 41.86
C GLU A 177 46.61 -33.20 42.39
N LEU A 178 46.59 -32.03 41.71
CA LEU A 178 47.41 -30.88 42.17
C LEU A 178 46.74 -30.17 43.37
N ARG A 179 45.44 -30.14 43.44
CA ARG A 179 44.69 -29.55 44.58
C ARG A 179 44.85 -30.34 45.89
N ARG A 180 45.09 -31.64 45.81
CA ARG A 180 45.23 -32.49 47.01
C ARG A 180 46.50 -32.25 47.75
N LYS A 181 47.60 -31.93 47.07
CA LYS A 181 48.92 -31.66 47.68
C LYS A 181 49.03 -30.27 48.32
N GLN A 182 48.17 -29.32 47.91
CA GLN A 182 48.22 -27.97 48.50
C GLN A 182 47.27 -27.83 49.72
N ALA A 183 46.36 -28.79 49.92
CA ALA A 183 45.43 -28.75 51.04
C ALA A 183 45.96 -29.21 52.36
N GLU A 184 47.02 -30.08 52.34
CA GLU A 184 47.56 -30.67 53.58
C GLU A 184 48.50 -29.68 54.35
N GLU A 185 49.06 -28.66 53.67
CA GLU A 185 49.98 -27.68 54.30
C GLU A 185 49.24 -26.47 54.89
N ALA A 186 48.07 -26.16 54.40
CA ALA A 186 47.22 -25.06 54.87
C ALA A 186 46.42 -25.38 56.17
N GLU A 187 46.24 -26.66 56.44
CA GLU A 187 45.35 -27.12 57.52
C GLU A 187 45.92 -26.89 58.94
N ARG A 188 47.24 -26.69 59.01
CA ARG A 188 47.94 -26.51 60.28
C ARG A 188 47.96 -25.08 60.82
N LEU A 189 47.85 -24.07 59.93
CA LEU A 189 47.81 -22.65 60.28
C LEU A 189 46.44 -22.11 60.55
N ALA A 190 45.39 -22.78 60.07
CA ALA A 190 44.02 -22.30 60.15
C ALA A 190 43.28 -22.61 61.46
N ARG A 191 43.84 -23.44 62.34
CA ARG A 191 43.10 -23.87 63.57
C ARG A 191 43.15 -22.85 64.71
N GLU A 192 44.04 -21.88 64.71
CA GLU A 192 44.06 -20.84 65.72
C GLU A 192 43.30 -19.57 65.37
N GLU A 193 43.14 -19.30 64.07
CA GLU A 193 42.41 -18.19 63.58
C GLU A 193 40.87 -18.49 63.46
N ALA A 194 40.52 -19.75 63.34
CA ALA A 194 39.17 -20.22 63.11
C ALA A 194 38.24 -19.98 64.31
N LYS A 195 38.74 -19.91 65.56
CA LYS A 195 37.87 -19.72 66.73
C LYS A 195 37.38 -18.27 66.91
N ARG A 196 38.07 -17.30 66.33
CA ARG A 196 37.67 -15.89 66.38
C ARG A 196 36.70 -15.52 65.24
N LEU A 197 36.88 -16.17 64.11
CA LEU A 197 36.02 -15.96 62.95
C LEU A 197 34.70 -16.72 63.02
N GLU A 198 34.62 -17.77 63.81
CA GLU A 198 33.43 -18.60 63.94
C GLU A 198 32.23 -17.92 64.63
N GLU A 199 32.51 -16.90 65.48
CA GLU A 199 31.47 -16.16 66.16
C GLU A 199 30.96 -14.95 65.34
N GLU A 200 31.87 -14.34 64.53
CA GLU A 200 31.47 -13.31 63.54
C GLU A 200 30.83 -13.94 62.31
N ALA A 201 31.31 -15.08 61.87
CA ALA A 201 30.74 -15.84 60.76
C ALA A 201 29.29 -16.28 61.07
N ARG A 202 28.99 -16.67 62.35
CA ARG A 202 27.64 -17.11 62.73
C ARG A 202 26.58 -16.00 62.70
N LYS A 203 27.02 -14.74 62.97
CA LYS A 203 26.12 -13.60 62.83
C LYS A 203 25.94 -13.17 61.36
N ALA A 204 27.01 -13.22 60.58
CA ALA A 204 26.97 -12.93 59.16
C ALA A 204 26.22 -14.02 58.38
N GLU A 205 26.32 -15.29 58.81
CA GLU A 205 25.59 -16.40 58.23
C GLU A 205 24.06 -16.33 58.50
N GLU A 206 23.70 -15.81 59.65
CA GLU A 206 22.28 -15.63 60.01
C GLU A 206 21.64 -14.43 59.27
N GLU A 207 22.39 -13.34 59.02
CA GLU A 207 21.98 -12.22 58.17
C GLU A 207 21.98 -12.61 56.70
N ALA A 208 23.01 -13.31 56.23
CA ALA A 208 23.09 -13.79 54.86
C ALA A 208 21.96 -14.80 54.55
N ARG A 209 21.62 -15.64 55.55
CA ARG A 209 20.51 -16.61 55.40
C ARG A 209 19.13 -15.90 55.36
N LYS A 210 18.92 -14.82 56.09
CA LYS A 210 17.74 -14.00 55.97
C LYS A 210 17.65 -13.30 54.61
N LEU A 211 18.78 -12.68 54.23
CA LEU A 211 18.83 -12.03 52.90
C LEU A 211 18.67 -13.04 51.75
N GLN A 212 19.25 -14.23 51.89
CA GLN A 212 19.09 -15.29 50.90
C GLN A 212 17.65 -15.85 50.82
N GLN A 213 16.96 -15.93 51.97
CA GLN A 213 15.52 -16.27 52.02
C GLN A 213 14.63 -15.18 51.41
N GLU A 214 15.00 -13.90 51.60
CA GLU A 214 14.28 -12.78 50.99
C GLU A 214 14.54 -12.76 49.45
N ILE A 215 15.78 -13.04 49.04
CA ILE A 215 16.13 -13.15 47.60
C ILE A 215 15.42 -14.36 46.94
N GLU A 216 15.42 -15.52 47.61
CA GLU A 216 14.70 -16.72 47.11
C GLU A 216 13.20 -16.48 47.06
N ALA A 217 12.62 -15.80 48.07
CA ALA A 217 11.21 -15.46 48.06
C ALA A 217 10.86 -14.48 46.93
N ALA A 218 11.70 -13.47 46.73
CA ALA A 218 11.53 -12.51 45.63
C ALA A 218 11.77 -13.16 44.22
N GLN A 219 12.69 -14.14 44.14
CA GLN A 219 12.89 -14.91 42.90
C GLN A 219 11.68 -15.83 42.59
N ILE A 220 11.13 -16.48 43.60
CA ILE A 220 9.93 -17.33 43.43
C ILE A 220 8.72 -16.49 43.06
N GLU A 221 8.57 -15.32 43.65
CA GLU A 221 7.51 -14.37 43.31
C GLU A 221 7.67 -13.88 41.86
N ARG A 222 8.88 -13.51 41.45
CA ARG A 222 9.22 -13.16 40.08
C ARG A 222 8.95 -14.27 39.06
N GLU A 223 9.43 -15.50 39.35
CA GLU A 223 9.20 -16.65 38.49
C GLU A 223 7.71 -16.95 38.36
N THR A 224 6.93 -16.72 39.42
CA THR A 224 5.49 -16.90 39.41
C THR A 224 4.79 -15.88 38.52
N ILE A 225 5.16 -14.60 38.63
CA ILE A 225 4.63 -13.51 37.80
C ILE A 225 5.00 -13.73 36.32
N LEU A 226 6.26 -14.07 36.03
CA LEU A 226 6.71 -14.38 34.69
C LEU A 226 6.02 -15.62 34.09
N SER A 227 5.79 -16.66 34.92
CA SER A 227 5.07 -17.87 34.52
C SER A 227 3.58 -17.57 34.21
N GLU A 228 2.96 -16.71 35.00
CA GLU A 228 1.57 -16.31 34.77
C GLU A 228 1.45 -15.38 33.55
N ALA A 229 2.40 -14.46 33.35
CA ALA A 229 2.51 -13.65 32.17
C ALA A 229 2.72 -14.50 30.91
N SER A 230 3.57 -15.52 30.97
CA SER A 230 3.78 -16.48 29.88
C SER A 230 2.51 -17.29 29.56
N LYS A 231 1.75 -17.70 30.58
CA LYS A 231 0.44 -18.37 30.39
C LYS A 231 -0.59 -17.42 29.78
N ALA A 232 -0.61 -16.16 30.19
CA ALA A 232 -1.48 -15.15 29.61
C ALA A 232 -1.09 -14.87 28.14
N ALA A 233 0.19 -14.78 27.85
CA ALA A 233 0.69 -14.63 26.48
C ALA A 233 0.38 -15.86 25.61
N ALA A 234 0.54 -17.07 26.12
CA ALA A 234 0.16 -18.30 25.44
C ALA A 234 -1.34 -18.33 25.13
N PHE A 235 -2.17 -17.92 26.08
CA PHE A 235 -3.62 -17.77 25.88
C PHE A 235 -3.95 -16.73 24.81
N ILE A 236 -3.29 -15.58 24.81
CA ILE A 236 -3.49 -14.57 23.77
C ILE A 236 -3.06 -15.12 22.41
N ARG A 237 -1.92 -15.81 22.31
CA ARG A 237 -1.50 -16.48 21.07
C ARG A 237 -2.51 -17.51 20.59
N GLU A 238 -3.06 -18.31 21.50
CA GLU A 238 -4.10 -19.28 21.18
C GLU A 238 -5.35 -18.56 20.67
N GLN A 239 -5.78 -17.49 21.35
CA GLN A 239 -6.89 -16.66 20.89
C GLN A 239 -6.57 -15.97 19.55
N MET A 240 -5.32 -15.57 19.31
CA MET A 240 -4.87 -15.04 18.02
C MET A 240 -4.79 -16.10 16.93
N SER A 241 -4.44 -17.36 17.27
CA SER A 241 -4.44 -18.49 16.33
C SER A 241 -5.86 -18.92 15.95
N LEU A 242 -6.85 -18.70 16.79
CA LEU A 242 -8.27 -18.90 16.50
C LEU A 242 -8.82 -17.88 15.48
N ARG A 243 -8.04 -16.85 15.14
CA ARG A 243 -8.42 -15.82 14.13
C ARG A 243 -8.58 -16.36 12.71
N ARG A 244 -8.22 -17.60 12.42
CA ARG A 244 -8.48 -18.22 11.09
C ARG A 244 -9.95 -18.27 10.69
N ASN A 245 -10.87 -18.21 11.68
CA ASN A 245 -12.30 -17.94 11.49
C ASN A 245 -12.78 -17.14 12.69
N PRO A 246 -12.60 -15.81 12.71
CA PRO A 246 -12.95 -15.02 13.86
C PRO A 246 -14.45 -15.08 14.12
N VAL A 247 -14.81 -15.53 15.31
CA VAL A 247 -16.18 -15.38 15.79
C VAL A 247 -16.36 -13.93 16.18
N LEU A 248 -17.02 -13.19 15.32
CA LEU A 248 -17.30 -11.79 15.55
C LEU A 248 -18.32 -11.61 16.69
N ASP A 249 -18.11 -10.62 17.53
CA ASP A 249 -19.09 -10.23 18.55
C ASP A 249 -20.32 -9.53 17.93
N LYS A 250 -21.28 -9.15 18.79
CA LYS A 250 -22.50 -8.47 18.37
C LYS A 250 -22.22 -7.14 17.63
N SER A 251 -21.26 -6.34 18.13
CA SER A 251 -20.95 -5.03 17.56
C SER A 251 -20.22 -5.18 16.21
N GLN A 252 -19.27 -6.09 16.16
CA GLN A 252 -18.55 -6.44 14.93
C GLN A 252 -19.49 -7.04 13.86
N ASN A 253 -20.38 -7.95 14.26
CA ASN A 253 -21.39 -8.50 13.36
C ASN A 253 -22.35 -7.42 12.84
N ARG A 254 -22.78 -6.48 13.70
CA ARG A 254 -23.60 -5.35 13.27
C ARG A 254 -22.87 -4.52 12.22
N ALA A 255 -21.60 -4.21 12.42
CA ALA A 255 -20.78 -3.50 11.44
C ALA A 255 -20.60 -4.30 10.15
N LYS A 256 -20.35 -5.62 10.24
CA LYS A 256 -20.22 -6.51 9.08
C LYS A 256 -21.47 -6.50 8.21
N PHE A 257 -22.66 -6.61 8.81
CA PHE A 257 -23.93 -6.73 8.11
C PHE A 257 -24.68 -5.40 7.97
N SER A 258 -24.07 -4.26 8.28
CA SER A 258 -24.66 -2.95 8.06
C SER A 258 -24.91 -2.67 6.57
N ASN A 259 -25.60 -1.57 6.28
CA ASN A 259 -26.04 -1.18 4.94
C ASN A 259 -25.08 -1.54 3.81
N MET A 260 -25.59 -2.18 2.77
CA MET A 260 -24.79 -2.62 1.62
C MET A 260 -25.15 -1.84 0.37
N TYR A 261 -24.13 -1.31 -0.29
CA TYR A 261 -24.25 -0.73 -1.63
C TYR A 261 -25.25 0.42 -1.80
N ASN A 262 -25.56 1.14 -0.73
CA ASN A 262 -26.42 2.34 -0.77
C ASN A 262 -25.64 3.65 -1.00
N GLY A 263 -24.31 3.57 -1.10
CA GLY A 263 -23.42 4.73 -1.23
C GLY A 263 -23.15 5.48 0.07
N ALA A 264 -23.65 4.99 1.22
CA ALA A 264 -23.32 5.51 2.54
C ALA A 264 -21.89 5.11 2.95
N ALA A 265 -21.33 5.84 3.90
CA ALA A 265 -20.11 5.44 4.59
C ALA A 265 -20.45 4.65 5.85
N GLU A 266 -19.92 3.44 5.94
CA GLU A 266 -19.98 2.62 7.13
C GLU A 266 -18.66 2.75 7.89
N ILE A 267 -18.71 3.36 9.05
CA ILE A 267 -17.52 3.68 9.85
C ILE A 267 -17.39 2.68 10.98
N ILE A 268 -16.30 1.93 10.98
CA ILE A 268 -15.92 1.02 12.05
C ILE A 268 -14.99 1.79 13.00
N ASN A 269 -15.57 2.35 14.04
CA ASN A 269 -14.86 3.11 15.07
C ASN A 269 -14.54 2.24 16.26
N GLY A 270 -13.31 2.25 16.74
CA GLY A 270 -12.94 1.45 17.92
C GLY A 270 -11.51 1.67 18.33
N GLY A 271 -11.23 1.48 19.60
CA GLY A 271 -9.90 1.59 20.18
C GLY A 271 -8.93 0.49 19.76
N PRO A 272 -7.75 0.49 20.37
CA PRO A 272 -6.75 -0.55 20.16
C PRO A 272 -7.29 -1.94 20.49
N GLY A 273 -6.94 -2.93 19.69
CA GLY A 273 -7.31 -4.34 19.96
C GLY A 273 -8.79 -4.67 19.85
N THR A 274 -9.67 -3.76 19.37
CA THR A 274 -11.11 -4.02 19.23
C THR A 274 -11.48 -4.81 17.96
N GLY A 275 -10.51 -5.18 17.12
CA GLY A 275 -10.73 -5.95 15.91
C GLY A 275 -11.31 -5.15 14.74
N LYS A 276 -11.02 -3.86 14.63
CA LYS A 276 -11.42 -2.99 13.51
C LYS A 276 -11.07 -3.58 12.15
N THR A 277 -9.80 -3.81 11.90
CA THR A 277 -9.28 -4.35 10.62
C THR A 277 -9.87 -5.73 10.32
N THR A 278 -9.99 -6.60 11.33
CA THR A 278 -10.64 -7.91 11.19
C THR A 278 -12.10 -7.78 10.74
N THR A 279 -12.87 -6.89 11.40
CA THR A 279 -14.28 -6.64 11.04
C THR A 279 -14.40 -6.09 9.63
N MET A 280 -13.51 -5.18 9.24
CA MET A 280 -13.43 -4.58 7.92
C MET A 280 -13.15 -5.65 6.83
N ILE A 281 -12.20 -6.55 7.06
CA ILE A 281 -11.88 -7.65 6.14
C ILE A 281 -13.07 -8.63 6.03
N GLN A 282 -13.72 -8.97 7.14
CA GLN A 282 -14.88 -9.85 7.12
C GLN A 282 -16.09 -9.20 6.41
N ARG A 283 -16.25 -7.88 6.54
CA ARG A 283 -17.23 -7.13 5.76
C ARG A 283 -16.90 -7.13 4.27
N LEU A 284 -15.63 -6.95 3.90
CA LEU A 284 -15.22 -7.04 2.51
C LEU A 284 -15.55 -8.39 1.90
N LYS A 285 -15.25 -9.50 2.60
CA LYS A 285 -15.59 -10.86 2.14
C LYS A 285 -17.08 -10.97 1.80
N LEU A 286 -17.93 -10.47 2.68
CA LEU A 286 -19.38 -10.46 2.47
C LEU A 286 -19.79 -9.61 1.26
N LEU A 287 -19.18 -8.42 1.10
CA LEU A 287 -19.52 -7.50 0.02
C LEU A 287 -19.13 -8.01 -1.37
N ILE A 288 -18.08 -8.82 -1.50
CA ILE A 288 -17.59 -9.28 -2.81
C ILE A 288 -18.02 -10.70 -3.17
N ASP A 289 -18.54 -11.46 -2.21
CA ASP A 289 -19.05 -12.81 -2.48
C ASP A 289 -20.50 -12.77 -2.97
N ARG A 290 -20.72 -13.23 -4.19
CA ARG A 290 -22.04 -13.18 -4.83
C ARG A 290 -23.08 -14.04 -4.08
N GLY A 291 -22.66 -15.20 -3.60
CA GLY A 291 -23.57 -16.13 -2.92
C GLY A 291 -24.01 -15.59 -1.55
N ASP A 292 -23.07 -15.04 -0.79
CA ASP A 292 -23.34 -14.39 0.48
C ASP A 292 -24.20 -13.15 0.30
N LEU A 293 -23.97 -12.37 -0.76
CA LEU A 293 -24.73 -11.15 -1.08
C LEU A 293 -26.16 -11.48 -1.52
N GLU A 294 -26.37 -12.49 -2.37
CA GLU A 294 -27.71 -12.94 -2.78
C GLU A 294 -28.50 -13.47 -1.57
N ASN A 295 -27.86 -14.21 -0.67
CA ASN A 295 -28.45 -14.64 0.60
C ASN A 295 -28.79 -13.45 1.51
N TYR A 296 -27.93 -12.43 1.58
CA TYR A 296 -28.22 -11.23 2.33
C TYR A 296 -29.44 -10.50 1.79
N ILE A 297 -29.50 -10.27 0.48
CA ILE A 297 -30.63 -9.62 -0.21
C ILE A 297 -31.94 -10.37 0.04
N ALA A 298 -31.92 -11.71 -0.02
CA ALA A 298 -33.09 -12.54 0.23
C ALA A 298 -33.68 -12.32 1.64
N ASN A 299 -32.82 -12.02 2.62
CA ASN A 299 -33.20 -11.80 4.02
C ASN A 299 -33.43 -10.29 4.35
N HIS A 300 -33.06 -9.38 3.44
CA HIS A 300 -33.15 -7.92 3.63
C HIS A 300 -33.84 -7.28 2.41
N PRO A 301 -35.20 -7.30 2.34
CA PRO A 301 -35.95 -6.84 1.16
C PRO A 301 -35.73 -5.37 0.80
N ASP A 302 -35.23 -4.58 1.71
CA ASP A 302 -34.90 -3.17 1.50
C ASP A 302 -33.62 -2.97 0.67
N CYS A 303 -32.73 -3.97 0.64
CA CYS A 303 -31.54 -4.01 -0.21
C CYS A 303 -31.91 -4.48 -1.62
N LYS A 304 -32.04 -3.55 -2.57
CA LYS A 304 -32.40 -3.85 -3.96
C LYS A 304 -31.19 -3.65 -4.86
N LEU A 305 -30.58 -4.72 -5.31
CA LEU A 305 -29.53 -4.70 -6.33
C LEU A 305 -30.07 -5.35 -7.62
N THR A 306 -29.77 -4.75 -8.76
CA THR A 306 -30.06 -5.33 -10.07
C THR A 306 -29.01 -6.40 -10.43
N ASN A 307 -29.35 -7.32 -11.34
CA ASN A 307 -28.38 -8.31 -11.85
C ASN A 307 -27.14 -7.64 -12.43
N GLU A 308 -27.28 -6.53 -13.14
CA GLU A 308 -26.16 -5.76 -13.67
C GLU A 308 -25.26 -5.22 -12.57
N GLN A 309 -25.83 -4.74 -11.46
CA GLN A 309 -25.04 -4.31 -10.29
C GLN A 309 -24.32 -5.48 -9.62
N LEU A 310 -24.98 -6.64 -9.52
CA LEU A 310 -24.34 -7.86 -9.02
C LEU A 310 -23.19 -8.34 -9.93
N ASP A 311 -23.33 -8.18 -11.23
CA ASP A 311 -22.25 -8.50 -12.17
C ASP A 311 -21.02 -7.57 -12.00
N TYR A 312 -21.23 -6.27 -11.77
CA TYR A 312 -20.13 -5.36 -11.43
C TYR A 312 -19.43 -5.74 -10.12
N ILE A 313 -20.18 -6.13 -9.10
CA ILE A 313 -19.64 -6.56 -7.80
C ILE A 313 -18.85 -7.86 -7.94
N SER A 314 -19.33 -8.78 -8.76
CA SER A 314 -18.71 -10.11 -8.96
C SER A 314 -17.56 -10.10 -9.97
N ALA A 315 -17.36 -8.98 -10.69
CA ALA A 315 -16.25 -8.83 -11.62
C ALA A 315 -14.90 -8.91 -10.89
N THR A 316 -14.20 -10.04 -11.02
CA THR A 316 -13.03 -10.39 -10.18
C THR A 316 -11.82 -9.48 -10.36
N ALA A 317 -11.74 -8.73 -11.46
CA ALA A 317 -10.55 -7.93 -11.75
C ALA A 317 -10.49 -6.62 -10.94
N ASN A 318 -11.63 -5.89 -10.84
CA ASN A 318 -11.65 -4.51 -10.35
C ASN A 318 -12.83 -4.21 -9.42
N ASN A 319 -13.25 -5.15 -8.58
CA ASN A 319 -14.44 -4.99 -7.76
C ASN A 319 -14.21 -4.30 -6.41
N TRP A 320 -12.97 -4.22 -5.94
CA TRP A 320 -12.67 -3.56 -4.68
C TRP A 320 -11.26 -2.98 -4.64
N VAL A 321 -11.08 -1.98 -3.80
CA VAL A 321 -9.79 -1.41 -3.43
C VAL A 321 -9.81 -1.01 -1.96
N TYR A 322 -8.67 -1.20 -1.28
CA TYR A 322 -8.43 -0.75 0.08
C TYR A 322 -7.24 0.19 0.14
N PHE A 323 -7.43 1.31 0.81
CA PHE A 323 -6.39 2.31 1.00
C PHE A 323 -5.82 2.26 2.41
N SER A 324 -4.51 2.38 2.48
CA SER A 324 -3.72 2.47 3.70
C SER A 324 -2.90 3.76 3.67
N PRO A 325 -2.60 4.39 4.82
CA PRO A 325 -1.85 5.65 4.84
C PRO A 325 -0.37 5.51 4.49
N ASN A 326 0.23 4.32 4.59
CA ASN A 326 1.63 4.05 4.28
C ASN A 326 1.87 2.60 3.80
N ASP A 327 3.08 2.34 3.25
CA ASP A 327 3.45 1.04 2.70
C ASP A 327 3.54 -0.07 3.75
N LEU A 328 3.97 0.25 4.95
CA LEU A 328 4.10 -0.73 6.03
C LEU A 328 2.74 -1.29 6.43
N LEU A 329 1.77 -0.40 6.66
CA LEU A 329 0.39 -0.78 6.95
C LEU A 329 -0.28 -1.47 5.77
N LYS A 330 0.02 -1.05 4.54
CA LYS A 330 -0.43 -1.74 3.34
C LYS A 330 0.03 -3.20 3.33
N LYS A 331 1.32 -3.45 3.60
CA LYS A 331 1.87 -4.81 3.67
C LYS A 331 1.20 -5.64 4.77
N TYR A 332 1.06 -5.07 5.95
CA TYR A 332 0.35 -5.71 7.07
C TYR A 332 -1.11 -6.06 6.70
N LEU A 333 -1.81 -5.15 6.03
CA LEU A 333 -3.17 -5.37 5.56
C LEU A 333 -3.22 -6.46 4.49
N GLN A 334 -2.26 -6.49 3.54
CA GLN A 334 -2.14 -7.55 2.53
C GLN A 334 -1.94 -8.92 3.17
N ASP A 335 -1.07 -9.03 4.16
CA ASP A 335 -0.81 -10.28 4.86
C ASP A 335 -2.07 -10.78 5.60
N ASN A 336 -2.79 -9.89 6.28
CA ASN A 336 -4.06 -10.23 6.92
C ASN A 336 -5.14 -10.64 5.90
N MET A 337 -5.24 -9.97 4.77
CA MET A 337 -6.18 -10.33 3.70
C MET A 337 -5.84 -11.69 3.08
N ASN A 338 -4.56 -11.92 2.78
CA ASN A 338 -4.09 -13.21 2.25
C ASN A 338 -4.37 -14.35 3.24
N TYR A 339 -4.15 -14.11 4.52
CA TYR A 339 -4.47 -15.05 5.58
C TYR A 339 -5.96 -15.40 5.62
N GLU A 340 -6.83 -14.43 5.40
CA GLU A 340 -8.28 -14.61 5.34
C GLU A 340 -8.78 -15.14 3.98
N GLY A 341 -7.89 -15.41 3.03
CA GLY A 341 -8.23 -15.97 1.72
C GLY A 341 -8.63 -14.94 0.68
N LEU A 342 -8.42 -13.66 0.96
CA LEU A 342 -8.52 -12.59 -0.03
C LEU A 342 -7.16 -12.36 -0.68
N THR A 343 -7.13 -12.13 -1.99
CA THR A 343 -5.88 -11.87 -2.68
C THR A 343 -5.49 -10.40 -2.51
N GLY A 344 -4.65 -10.11 -1.52
CA GLY A 344 -4.08 -8.79 -1.28
C GLY A 344 -2.96 -8.48 -2.28
N THR A 345 -3.29 -7.89 -3.42
CA THR A 345 -2.31 -7.43 -4.42
C THR A 345 -2.12 -5.92 -4.35
N ASN A 346 -1.05 -5.39 -4.91
CA ASN A 346 -0.82 -3.94 -5.02
C ASN A 346 -1.90 -3.19 -5.83
N GLN A 347 -2.68 -3.89 -6.64
CA GLN A 347 -3.83 -3.31 -7.35
C GLN A 347 -5.07 -3.19 -6.47
N ARG A 348 -5.16 -3.98 -5.41
CA ARG A 348 -6.31 -4.06 -4.50
C ARG A 348 -6.06 -3.40 -3.15
N THR A 349 -4.81 -3.34 -2.74
CA THR A 349 -4.37 -2.63 -1.53
C THR A 349 -3.29 -1.64 -1.93
N ALA A 350 -3.53 -0.37 -1.70
CA ALA A 350 -2.64 0.70 -2.14
C ALA A 350 -2.46 1.77 -1.06
N VAL A 351 -1.34 2.45 -1.07
CA VAL A 351 -1.20 3.74 -0.39
C VAL A 351 -1.94 4.78 -1.22
N TRP A 352 -2.81 5.55 -0.58
CA TRP A 352 -3.68 6.50 -1.29
C TRP A 352 -2.89 7.49 -2.14
N THR A 353 -1.86 8.10 -1.56
CA THR A 353 -1.03 9.09 -2.25
C THR A 353 -0.35 8.52 -3.51
N ASP A 354 0.11 7.27 -3.46
CA ASP A 354 0.73 6.61 -4.61
C ASP A 354 -0.31 6.22 -5.67
N PHE A 355 -1.46 5.73 -5.23
CA PHE A 355 -2.57 5.42 -6.14
C PHE A 355 -3.01 6.67 -6.90
N LEU A 356 -3.23 7.77 -6.19
CA LEU A 356 -3.65 9.03 -6.78
C LEU A 356 -2.59 9.61 -7.73
N LYS A 357 -1.33 9.59 -7.32
CA LYS A 357 -0.19 10.05 -8.11
C LYS A 357 -0.05 9.28 -9.43
N ASN A 358 -0.19 7.94 -9.37
CA ASN A 358 -0.18 7.12 -10.57
C ASN A 358 -1.42 7.40 -11.46
N ALA A 359 -2.60 7.54 -10.86
CA ALA A 359 -3.80 7.92 -11.60
C ALA A 359 -3.64 9.27 -12.32
N VAL A 360 -3.13 10.28 -11.62
CA VAL A 360 -2.87 11.64 -12.18
C VAL A 360 -1.91 11.61 -13.35
N ARG A 361 -0.85 10.78 -13.25
CA ARG A 361 0.20 10.70 -14.27
C ARG A 361 -0.21 9.80 -15.44
N ASP A 362 -0.65 8.58 -15.16
CA ASP A 362 -0.72 7.50 -16.14
C ASP A 362 -2.12 7.35 -16.76
N GLU A 363 -3.18 7.70 -16.02
CA GLU A 363 -4.56 7.52 -16.47
C GLU A 363 -5.24 8.83 -16.89
N TYR A 364 -5.14 9.87 -16.05
CA TYR A 364 -5.72 11.18 -16.34
C TYR A 364 -4.79 12.08 -17.15
N HIS A 365 -3.51 11.76 -17.24
CA HIS A 365 -2.47 12.56 -17.92
C HIS A 365 -2.50 14.05 -17.53
N LEU A 366 -2.77 14.34 -16.26
CA LEU A 366 -2.80 15.70 -15.74
C LEU A 366 -1.41 16.26 -15.48
N ALA A 367 -0.45 15.39 -15.14
CA ALA A 367 0.93 15.74 -14.86
C ALA A 367 1.90 14.78 -15.56
N GLY A 368 3.14 15.23 -15.81
CA GLY A 368 4.17 14.46 -16.49
C GLY A 368 4.57 15.02 -17.83
N GLN A 369 5.54 14.40 -18.50
CA GLN A 369 6.11 14.88 -19.79
C GLN A 369 5.08 14.94 -20.91
N ASP A 370 4.12 14.00 -20.94
CA ASP A 370 3.09 13.92 -21.97
C ASP A 370 1.83 14.74 -21.65
N SER A 371 1.81 15.42 -20.50
CA SER A 371 0.64 16.20 -20.07
C SER A 371 0.54 17.50 -20.88
N PRO A 372 -0.61 17.78 -21.52
CA PRO A 372 -0.83 19.04 -22.22
C PRO A 372 -0.96 20.25 -21.27
N PHE A 373 -0.94 19.99 -19.95
CA PHE A 373 -1.19 21.00 -18.93
C PHE A 373 0.07 21.48 -18.22
N ASP A 374 1.25 20.93 -18.51
CA ASP A 374 2.54 21.24 -17.87
C ASP A 374 2.52 21.13 -16.33
N PHE A 375 1.68 20.28 -15.75
CA PHE A 375 1.74 20.03 -14.32
C PHE A 375 2.84 19.03 -13.99
N MET A 376 3.52 19.27 -12.86
CA MET A 376 4.61 18.44 -12.35
C MET A 376 4.29 18.00 -10.93
N ILE A 377 4.45 16.71 -10.65
CA ILE A 377 4.31 16.18 -9.28
C ILE A 377 5.63 16.40 -8.54
N PRO A 378 5.64 17.09 -7.38
CA PRO A 378 6.87 17.29 -6.61
C PRO A 378 7.46 15.95 -6.13
N LYS A 379 8.78 15.78 -6.19
CA LYS A 379 9.48 14.57 -5.66
C LYS A 379 9.37 14.45 -4.14
N LYS A 380 9.37 15.59 -3.43
CA LYS A 380 9.14 15.69 -1.99
C LYS A 380 7.82 16.42 -1.79
N ALA A 381 6.76 15.68 -1.61
CA ALA A 381 5.42 16.23 -1.56
C ALA A 381 4.82 16.00 -0.18
N ASP A 382 5.12 16.84 0.80
CA ASP A 382 4.56 16.60 2.13
C ASP A 382 4.16 17.85 2.86
N LYS A 383 3.89 18.91 2.10
CA LYS A 383 3.34 20.12 2.67
C LYS A 383 1.87 20.23 2.29
N ASN A 384 1.00 20.38 3.28
CA ASN A 384 -0.40 20.66 3.07
C ASN A 384 -0.56 22.05 2.46
N ILE A 385 -1.06 22.09 1.22
CA ILE A 385 -1.31 23.35 0.51
C ILE A 385 -2.58 24.02 1.04
N TYR A 386 -3.52 23.25 1.56
CA TYR A 386 -4.75 23.73 2.16
C TYR A 386 -4.63 23.69 3.68
N SER A 387 -4.92 24.82 4.33
CA SER A 387 -4.78 25.01 5.78
C SER A 387 -6.11 25.37 6.47
N GLY A 388 -7.14 25.65 5.69
CA GLY A 388 -8.44 26.09 6.20
C GLY A 388 -9.59 25.11 5.90
N ASP A 389 -10.75 25.64 5.57
CA ASP A 389 -11.96 24.84 5.30
C ASP A 389 -11.92 24.19 3.92
N HIS A 390 -11.67 22.88 3.89
CA HIS A 390 -11.60 22.10 2.65
C HIS A 390 -12.94 22.08 1.89
N TYR A 391 -14.07 22.14 2.55
CA TYR A 391 -15.38 22.22 1.88
C TYR A 391 -15.54 23.54 1.14
N ARG A 392 -15.08 24.63 1.75
CA ARG A 392 -15.09 25.95 1.11
C ARG A 392 -14.16 25.99 -0.11
N ILE A 393 -12.99 25.34 -0.02
CA ILE A 393 -12.07 25.22 -1.18
C ILE A 393 -12.73 24.52 -2.35
N ILE A 394 -13.38 23.37 -2.10
CA ILE A 394 -14.10 22.63 -3.14
C ILE A 394 -15.23 23.47 -3.73
N GLN A 395 -15.98 24.19 -2.89
CA GLN A 395 -17.08 25.03 -3.33
C GLN A 395 -16.58 26.22 -4.15
N ASN A 396 -15.55 26.91 -3.69
CA ASN A 396 -14.96 28.07 -4.38
C ASN A 396 -14.47 27.68 -5.77
N PHE A 397 -13.78 26.55 -5.91
CA PHE A 397 -13.36 26.05 -7.21
C PHE A 397 -14.59 25.66 -8.07
N THR A 398 -15.62 25.08 -7.49
CA THR A 398 -16.87 24.73 -8.19
C THR A 398 -17.55 25.97 -8.74
N ASP A 399 -17.67 27.04 -7.95
CA ASP A 399 -18.29 28.28 -8.36
C ASP A 399 -17.50 28.99 -9.45
N PHE A 400 -16.16 29.02 -9.31
CA PHE A 400 -15.28 29.51 -10.35
C PHE A 400 -15.46 28.72 -11.67
N PHE A 401 -15.44 27.41 -11.59
CA PHE A 401 -15.64 26.51 -12.72
C PHE A 401 -16.97 26.78 -13.44
N LEU A 402 -18.07 26.88 -12.68
CA LEU A 402 -19.40 27.19 -13.23
C LEU A 402 -19.41 28.56 -13.92
N ALA A 403 -18.75 29.56 -13.35
CA ALA A 403 -18.61 30.89 -13.96
C ALA A 403 -17.85 30.81 -15.29
N GLN A 404 -16.74 30.03 -15.35
CA GLN A 404 -16.00 29.84 -16.59
C GLN A 404 -16.82 29.15 -17.67
N VAL A 405 -17.57 28.11 -17.31
CA VAL A 405 -18.45 27.40 -18.24
C VAL A 405 -19.55 28.33 -18.76
N LYS A 406 -20.23 29.08 -17.87
CA LYS A 406 -21.23 30.09 -18.26
C LYS A 406 -20.67 31.11 -19.22
N GLU A 407 -19.49 31.64 -18.94
CA GLU A 407 -18.82 32.62 -19.80
C GLU A 407 -18.59 32.07 -21.22
N LYS A 408 -18.23 30.78 -21.35
CA LYS A 408 -18.07 30.14 -22.66
C LYS A 408 -19.37 30.11 -23.46
N PHE A 409 -20.46 29.70 -22.84
CA PHE A 409 -21.79 29.68 -23.49
C PHE A 409 -22.30 31.09 -23.76
N SER A 410 -22.09 32.03 -22.85
CA SER A 410 -22.51 33.43 -23.03
C SER A 410 -21.74 34.10 -24.20
N LYS A 411 -20.49 33.74 -24.45
CA LYS A 411 -19.76 34.18 -25.65
C LYS A 411 -20.39 33.64 -26.93
N VAL A 412 -20.83 32.39 -26.94
CA VAL A 412 -21.54 31.80 -28.08
C VAL A 412 -22.88 32.47 -28.28
N ALA A 413 -23.64 32.74 -27.21
CA ALA A 413 -24.93 33.39 -27.25
C ALA A 413 -24.92 34.80 -27.88
N LYS A 414 -23.74 35.45 -27.90
CA LYS A 414 -23.54 36.82 -28.49
C LYS A 414 -23.12 36.81 -29.97
N ILE A 415 -22.95 35.62 -30.59
CA ILE A 415 -22.48 35.52 -31.98
C ILE A 415 -23.62 35.90 -32.96
N ASP A 416 -23.33 36.79 -33.84
CA ASP A 416 -24.18 37.09 -34.99
C ASP A 416 -23.90 36.07 -36.13
N CYS A 417 -24.84 35.18 -36.38
CA CYS A 417 -24.76 34.14 -37.41
C CYS A 417 -25.49 34.51 -38.71
N SER A 418 -26.07 35.71 -38.86
CA SER A 418 -26.94 36.10 -39.97
C SER A 418 -26.27 35.99 -41.34
N LYS A 419 -24.96 36.16 -41.42
CA LYS A 419 -24.15 36.18 -42.65
C LYS A 419 -23.67 34.79 -43.12
N PHE A 420 -23.79 33.76 -42.27
CA PHE A 420 -23.20 32.44 -42.57
C PHE A 420 -24.21 31.49 -43.20
N SER A 421 -23.73 30.51 -43.98
CA SER A 421 -24.52 29.47 -44.62
C SER A 421 -25.35 28.62 -43.63
N TRP A 422 -24.82 28.41 -42.42
CA TRP A 422 -25.43 27.67 -41.31
C TRP A 422 -26.28 28.55 -40.36
N LYS A 423 -26.77 29.75 -40.82
CA LYS A 423 -27.51 30.71 -39.99
C LYS A 423 -28.72 30.10 -39.22
N ILE A 424 -29.43 29.16 -39.84
CA ILE A 424 -30.61 28.54 -39.19
C ILE A 424 -30.19 27.68 -38.05
N GLN A 425 -29.25 26.75 -38.25
CA GLN A 425 -28.68 25.89 -37.21
C GLN A 425 -28.07 26.73 -36.09
N GLY A 426 -27.25 27.73 -36.48
CA GLY A 426 -26.58 28.61 -35.53
C GLY A 426 -27.53 29.40 -34.64
N SER A 427 -28.62 29.95 -35.21
CA SER A 427 -29.60 30.73 -34.41
C SER A 427 -30.32 29.90 -33.36
N ILE A 428 -30.59 28.62 -33.62
CA ILE A 428 -31.19 27.70 -32.63
C ILE A 428 -30.20 27.47 -31.49
N ILE A 429 -28.93 27.12 -31.81
CA ILE A 429 -27.89 26.81 -30.82
C ILE A 429 -27.58 28.05 -29.99
N ILE A 430 -27.43 29.22 -30.60
CA ILE A 430 -27.15 30.48 -29.94
C ILE A 430 -28.26 30.84 -28.93
N LYS A 431 -29.53 30.67 -29.32
CA LYS A 431 -30.67 30.88 -28.42
C LYS A 431 -30.68 29.93 -27.21
N GLU A 432 -30.32 28.67 -27.42
CA GLU A 432 -30.22 27.73 -26.29
C GLU A 432 -29.01 28.03 -25.40
N CYS A 433 -27.87 28.41 -25.96
CA CYS A 433 -26.71 28.87 -25.19
C CYS A 433 -26.97 30.05 -24.26
N ALA A 434 -27.89 30.96 -24.65
CA ALA A 434 -28.31 32.08 -23.79
C ALA A 434 -28.97 31.64 -22.47
N LYS A 435 -29.51 30.43 -22.39
CA LYS A 435 -30.09 29.88 -21.16
C LYS A 435 -29.02 29.45 -20.14
N ALA A 436 -27.74 29.42 -20.51
CA ALA A 436 -26.65 29.02 -19.58
C ALA A 436 -26.57 29.94 -18.37
N ASP A 437 -27.03 31.18 -18.45
CA ASP A 437 -27.01 32.13 -17.32
C ASP A 437 -27.80 31.65 -16.10
N THR A 438 -28.79 30.73 -16.31
CA THR A 438 -29.63 30.17 -15.23
C THR A 438 -28.94 29.03 -14.45
N ILE A 439 -27.80 28.56 -14.89
CA ILE A 439 -27.09 27.45 -14.27
C ILE A 439 -26.47 27.92 -12.93
N SER A 440 -26.85 27.28 -11.82
CA SER A 440 -26.33 27.60 -10.48
C SER A 440 -25.64 26.42 -9.81
N SER A 441 -25.72 25.23 -10.40
CA SER A 441 -25.18 24.00 -9.80
C SER A 441 -24.72 22.99 -10.88
N ILE A 442 -23.88 22.04 -10.47
CA ILE A 442 -23.45 20.93 -11.36
C ILE A 442 -24.66 20.10 -11.89
N PRO A 443 -25.69 19.76 -11.10
CA PRO A 443 -26.88 19.10 -11.62
C PRO A 443 -27.61 19.90 -12.70
N GLU A 444 -27.73 21.20 -12.56
CA GLU A 444 -28.36 22.08 -13.57
C GLU A 444 -27.48 22.20 -14.82
N LEU A 445 -26.20 22.37 -14.67
CA LEU A 445 -25.24 22.34 -15.77
C LEU A 445 -25.41 21.08 -16.61
N ARG A 446 -25.54 19.93 -15.99
CA ARG A 446 -25.70 18.65 -16.70
C ARG A 446 -26.98 18.57 -17.47
N LYS A 447 -28.11 18.93 -16.88
CA LYS A 447 -29.43 18.99 -17.59
C LYS A 447 -29.32 19.90 -18.80
N PHE A 448 -28.69 21.05 -18.63
CA PHE A 448 -28.49 22.01 -19.72
C PHE A 448 -27.61 21.42 -20.85
N LEU A 449 -26.50 20.75 -20.55
CA LEU A 449 -25.61 20.15 -21.55
C LEU A 449 -26.28 19.00 -22.33
N ILE A 450 -27.08 18.19 -21.67
CA ILE A 450 -27.85 17.15 -22.32
C ILE A 450 -28.88 17.78 -23.28
N HIS A 451 -29.57 18.82 -22.82
CA HIS A 451 -30.51 19.54 -23.66
C HIS A 451 -29.87 20.13 -24.93
N ILE A 452 -28.72 20.81 -24.78
CA ILE A 452 -27.99 21.34 -25.95
C ILE A 452 -27.58 20.25 -26.94
N ALA A 453 -27.06 19.14 -26.44
CA ALA A 453 -26.66 18.02 -27.32
C ALA A 453 -27.87 17.35 -28.02
N ASP A 454 -29.04 17.37 -27.40
CA ASP A 454 -30.29 16.86 -28.02
C ASP A 454 -30.87 17.83 -29.03
N VAL A 455 -30.71 19.13 -28.82
CA VAL A 455 -31.13 20.17 -29.78
C VAL A 455 -30.43 20.01 -31.13
N ASP A 456 -29.17 19.59 -31.17
CA ASP A 456 -28.45 19.31 -32.40
C ASP A 456 -29.07 18.15 -33.19
N LYS A 457 -29.67 17.15 -32.50
CA LYS A 457 -30.31 16.00 -33.12
C LYS A 457 -31.76 16.27 -33.59
N LEU A 458 -32.44 17.26 -32.98
CA LEU A 458 -33.85 17.57 -33.18
C LEU A 458 -34.13 18.57 -34.32
N ASN A 459 -33.14 18.87 -35.15
CA ASN A 459 -33.22 19.90 -36.19
C ASN A 459 -34.16 19.57 -37.35
N TYR A 460 -35.44 19.40 -37.08
CA TYR A 460 -36.50 19.44 -38.08
C TYR A 460 -37.32 20.75 -37.92
N ALA A 461 -36.95 21.78 -38.62
CA ALA A 461 -37.79 22.97 -38.71
C ALA A 461 -38.65 22.85 -39.96
N ASN A 462 -39.97 22.80 -39.80
CA ASN A 462 -40.96 22.83 -40.90
C ASN A 462 -40.82 21.69 -41.93
N GLY A 463 -40.45 20.48 -41.52
CA GLY A 463 -40.36 19.33 -42.43
C GLY A 463 -39.14 19.28 -43.34
N ILE A 464 -38.20 20.21 -43.22
CA ILE A 464 -36.95 20.23 -43.93
C ILE A 464 -35.86 19.70 -42.98
N ALA A 465 -35.18 18.61 -43.36
CA ALA A 465 -34.01 18.11 -42.65
C ALA A 465 -32.85 19.14 -42.73
N LEU A 466 -32.51 19.76 -41.63
CA LEU A 466 -31.36 20.64 -41.54
C LEU A 466 -30.10 19.79 -41.30
N GLN A 467 -28.99 20.27 -41.89
CA GLN A 467 -27.69 19.68 -41.60
C GLN A 467 -27.34 19.82 -40.10
N THR A 468 -26.90 18.75 -39.47
CA THR A 468 -26.54 18.79 -38.05
C THR A 468 -25.17 19.48 -37.85
N GLY A 469 -24.92 19.99 -36.65
CA GLY A 469 -23.61 20.59 -36.34
C GLY A 469 -22.46 19.58 -36.43
N SER A 470 -22.72 18.32 -36.18
CA SER A 470 -21.72 17.23 -36.34
C SER A 470 -21.42 16.96 -37.82
N GLU A 471 -22.42 17.04 -38.70
CA GLU A 471 -22.23 16.91 -40.17
C GLU A 471 -21.44 18.10 -40.72
N ILE A 472 -21.77 19.36 -40.35
CA ILE A 472 -20.98 20.56 -40.71
C ILE A 472 -19.51 20.41 -40.26
N ALA A 473 -19.27 19.97 -39.05
CA ALA A 473 -17.91 19.77 -38.53
C ALA A 473 -17.17 18.64 -39.26
N SER A 474 -17.83 17.54 -39.57
CA SER A 474 -17.24 16.39 -40.27
C SER A 474 -16.85 16.78 -41.70
N GLU A 475 -17.76 17.42 -42.44
CA GLU A 475 -17.51 17.88 -43.80
C GLU A 475 -16.38 18.91 -43.86
N TYR A 476 -16.37 19.89 -42.92
CA TYR A 476 -15.27 20.83 -42.77
C TYR A 476 -13.92 20.13 -42.56
N ASN A 477 -13.87 19.18 -41.63
CA ASN A 477 -12.62 18.48 -41.36
C ASN A 477 -12.16 17.67 -42.55
N LYS A 478 -13.06 17.03 -43.29
CA LYS A 478 -12.75 16.31 -44.53
C LYS A 478 -12.20 17.25 -45.60
N ASN A 479 -12.95 18.32 -45.91
CA ASN A 479 -12.53 19.29 -46.94
C ASN A 479 -11.22 19.96 -46.59
N ALA A 480 -10.97 20.32 -45.32
CA ALA A 480 -9.70 20.88 -44.87
C ALA A 480 -8.54 19.90 -45.06
N ARG A 481 -8.78 18.61 -44.78
CA ARG A 481 -7.78 17.55 -45.02
C ARG A 481 -7.48 17.39 -46.54
N ASP A 482 -8.52 17.29 -47.34
CA ASP A 482 -8.37 17.11 -48.78
C ASP A 482 -7.63 18.32 -49.42
N ILE A 483 -7.92 19.53 -48.95
CA ILE A 483 -7.19 20.74 -49.37
C ILE A 483 -5.71 20.68 -48.92
N SER A 484 -5.47 20.27 -47.70
CA SER A 484 -4.11 20.16 -47.12
C SER A 484 -3.27 19.14 -47.86
N ASP A 485 -3.80 17.93 -48.09
CA ASP A 485 -3.15 16.88 -48.86
C ASP A 485 -2.83 17.34 -50.25
N ARG A 486 -3.81 17.93 -50.96
CA ARG A 486 -3.61 18.49 -52.29
C ARG A 486 -2.47 19.52 -52.31
N TYR A 487 -2.41 20.43 -51.36
CA TYR A 487 -1.39 21.47 -51.29
C TYR A 487 0.00 20.94 -50.98
N ILE A 488 0.10 19.94 -50.14
CA ILE A 488 1.36 19.24 -49.84
C ILE A 488 1.86 18.54 -51.15
N GLN A 489 0.96 17.87 -51.88
CA GLN A 489 1.33 17.19 -53.14
C GLN A 489 1.71 18.20 -54.25
N LEU A 490 1.01 19.34 -54.35
CA LEU A 490 1.35 20.41 -55.26
C LEU A 490 2.74 21.00 -54.93
N LEU A 491 3.02 21.30 -53.67
CA LEU A 491 4.32 21.81 -53.27
C LEU A 491 5.45 20.82 -53.57
N LYS A 492 5.21 19.55 -53.28
CA LYS A 492 6.17 18.47 -53.56
C LYS A 492 6.46 18.27 -55.04
N ARG A 493 5.43 18.48 -55.90
CA ARG A 493 5.54 18.33 -57.34
C ARG A 493 6.13 19.57 -58.02
N ASP A 494 5.67 20.77 -57.65
CA ASP A 494 5.92 22.02 -58.38
C ASP A 494 7.11 22.80 -57.80
N ASP A 495 7.51 22.58 -56.56
CA ASP A 495 8.65 23.24 -55.86
C ASP A 495 9.24 22.31 -54.79
N GLU A 496 9.94 21.28 -55.24
CA GLU A 496 10.57 20.27 -54.38
C GLU A 496 11.59 20.89 -53.42
N SER A 497 12.31 21.96 -53.84
CA SER A 497 13.25 22.66 -52.96
C SER A 497 12.56 23.26 -51.74
N LYS A 498 11.44 23.97 -51.95
CA LYS A 498 10.63 24.51 -50.87
C LYS A 498 9.98 23.44 -50.00
N TYR A 499 9.61 22.31 -50.56
CA TYR A 499 9.12 21.18 -49.81
C TYR A 499 10.19 20.64 -48.83
N LEU A 500 11.42 20.51 -49.31
CA LEU A 500 12.54 20.07 -48.44
C LEU A 500 12.86 21.09 -47.34
N GLU A 501 12.83 22.38 -47.64
CA GLU A 501 12.97 23.45 -46.66
C GLU A 501 11.86 23.40 -45.59
N LEU A 502 10.61 23.16 -46.00
CA LEU A 502 9.49 22.93 -45.11
C LEU A 502 9.72 21.73 -44.18
N VAL A 503 10.22 20.62 -44.73
CA VAL A 503 10.57 19.40 -43.96
C VAL A 503 11.60 19.74 -42.87
N GLU A 504 12.69 20.46 -43.25
CA GLU A 504 13.73 20.84 -42.28
C GLU A 504 13.21 21.83 -41.23
N TYR A 505 12.35 22.76 -41.63
CA TYR A 505 11.71 23.66 -40.70
C TYR A 505 10.84 22.92 -39.65
N ILE A 506 10.06 21.93 -40.08
CA ILE A 506 9.23 21.14 -39.17
C ILE A 506 10.08 20.30 -38.22
N LYS A 507 11.19 19.73 -38.72
CA LYS A 507 12.18 19.02 -37.88
C LYS A 507 12.83 19.99 -36.85
N SER A 508 13.11 21.23 -37.24
CA SER A 508 13.65 22.23 -36.28
C SER A 508 12.68 22.62 -35.20
N LEU A 509 11.39 22.69 -35.51
CA LEU A 509 10.35 22.94 -34.52
C LEU A 509 10.20 21.79 -33.51
N ALA A 510 10.37 20.55 -33.97
CA ALA A 510 10.38 19.39 -33.12
C ALA A 510 11.60 19.38 -32.18
N LYS A 511 12.79 19.73 -32.69
CA LYS A 511 14.01 19.88 -31.86
C LYS A 511 13.91 21.02 -30.86
N ALA A 512 13.34 22.17 -31.21
CA ALA A 512 13.22 23.32 -30.31
C ALA A 512 12.30 23.01 -29.10
N SER A 513 11.26 22.19 -29.30
CA SER A 513 10.42 21.74 -28.20
C SER A 513 11.13 20.77 -27.24
N HIS A 514 12.23 20.14 -27.65
CA HIS A 514 13.08 19.30 -26.80
C HIS A 514 14.05 20.12 -25.94
N ILE A 515 14.65 21.19 -26.50
CA ILE A 515 15.68 21.97 -25.79
C ILE A 515 15.09 22.75 -24.60
N GLU A 516 13.83 23.17 -24.65
CA GLU A 516 13.14 23.77 -23.48
C GLU A 516 12.92 22.77 -22.33
N ASN A 517 13.03 21.45 -22.57
CA ASN A 517 12.90 20.40 -21.57
C ASN A 517 14.26 19.91 -21.01
N GLU A 518 15.39 20.17 -21.68
CA GLU A 518 16.72 19.72 -21.25
C GLU A 518 17.39 20.60 -20.18
N GLU A 519 16.84 21.78 -19.88
CA GLU A 519 17.36 22.64 -18.77
C GLU A 519 16.93 22.20 -17.37
N ASN A 520 16.23 21.06 -17.24
CA ASN A 520 15.87 20.48 -15.94
C ASN A 520 16.63 19.15 -15.75
N ASP A 521 17.75 19.21 -15.05
CA ASP A 521 18.70 18.11 -14.74
C ASP A 521 18.15 16.90 -13.92
N ASP A 522 16.84 16.70 -13.85
CA ASP A 522 16.19 15.71 -12.98
C ASP A 522 15.24 14.71 -13.69
N VAL A 523 15.42 14.48 -15.01
CA VAL A 523 14.52 13.58 -15.79
C VAL A 523 15.32 12.49 -16.50
N GLU A 524 14.91 11.22 -16.28
CA GLU A 524 15.47 10.07 -16.98
C GLU A 524 15.23 10.14 -18.50
N GLU A 525 16.29 9.89 -19.28
CA GLU A 525 16.26 9.82 -20.75
C GLU A 525 15.38 8.65 -21.21
N VAL A 526 14.31 8.95 -21.93
CA VAL A 526 13.56 7.97 -22.71
C VAL A 526 13.74 8.29 -24.19
N GLU A 527 14.37 7.39 -24.92
CA GLU A 527 14.43 7.41 -26.39
C GLU A 527 13.00 7.38 -26.96
N GLN A 528 12.53 8.50 -27.53
CA GLN A 528 11.28 8.53 -28.28
C GLN A 528 11.54 8.37 -29.78
N ASP A 529 10.89 7.35 -30.34
CA ASP A 529 10.76 7.08 -31.77
C ASP A 529 10.10 8.28 -32.49
N PHE A 530 10.78 8.88 -33.44
CA PHE A 530 10.27 9.99 -34.25
C PHE A 530 9.11 9.50 -35.11
N GLY A 531 7.89 9.53 -34.59
CA GLY A 531 6.68 9.15 -35.29
C GLY A 531 6.55 9.85 -36.62
N ASN A 532 6.15 9.10 -37.61
CA ASN A 532 5.87 9.41 -39.01
C ASN A 532 5.90 10.93 -39.38
N LEU A 533 7.03 11.39 -39.90
CA LEU A 533 7.29 12.79 -40.28
C LEU A 533 6.23 13.34 -41.29
N ASP A 534 5.73 12.50 -42.19
CA ASP A 534 4.65 12.89 -43.12
C ASP A 534 3.38 13.27 -42.39
N LEU A 535 3.07 12.59 -41.31
CA LEU A 535 1.91 12.91 -40.44
C LEU A 535 2.11 14.25 -39.72
N GLN A 536 3.33 14.55 -39.27
CA GLN A 536 3.64 15.83 -38.63
C GLN A 536 3.51 16.98 -39.62
N ILE A 537 4.06 16.84 -40.84
CA ILE A 537 3.91 17.82 -41.93
C ILE A 537 2.42 18.06 -42.22
N PHE A 538 1.68 16.99 -42.45
CA PHE A 538 0.24 17.05 -42.68
C PHE A 538 -0.50 17.80 -41.58
N ASN A 539 -0.28 17.45 -40.31
CA ASN A 539 -0.94 18.06 -39.19
C ASN A 539 -0.65 19.57 -39.07
N LYS A 540 0.59 19.99 -39.28
CA LYS A 540 0.97 21.40 -39.25
C LYS A 540 0.38 22.17 -40.43
N VAL A 541 0.40 21.64 -41.64
CA VAL A 541 -0.22 22.27 -42.84
C VAL A 541 -1.74 22.34 -42.66
N ASN A 542 -2.40 21.26 -42.21
CA ASN A 542 -3.84 21.24 -41.99
C ASN A 542 -4.25 22.28 -40.92
N ALA A 543 -3.46 22.44 -39.85
CA ALA A 543 -3.69 23.47 -38.86
C ALA A 543 -3.55 24.90 -39.44
N LEU A 544 -2.59 25.11 -40.33
CA LEU A 544 -2.43 26.37 -41.07
C LEU A 544 -3.65 26.66 -41.98
N ILE A 545 -4.05 25.70 -42.81
CA ILE A 545 -5.19 25.85 -43.73
C ILE A 545 -6.47 26.18 -42.94
N LYS A 546 -6.73 25.47 -41.85
CA LYS A 546 -7.85 25.76 -40.96
C LYS A 546 -7.78 27.17 -40.37
N ARG A 547 -6.59 27.67 -40.05
CA ARG A 547 -6.41 28.99 -39.48
C ARG A 547 -6.56 30.10 -40.54
N LEU A 548 -6.01 29.89 -41.71
CA LEU A 548 -6.15 30.83 -42.84
C LEU A 548 -7.61 30.96 -43.32
N SER A 549 -8.35 29.84 -43.44
CA SER A 549 -9.78 29.90 -43.80
C SER A 549 -10.59 30.67 -42.74
N LEU A 550 -10.29 30.49 -41.46
CA LEU A 550 -10.94 31.24 -40.40
C LEU A 550 -10.67 32.73 -40.48
N GLN A 551 -9.45 33.16 -40.83
CA GLN A 551 -9.09 34.57 -40.96
C GLN A 551 -9.92 35.33 -42.00
N LEU A 552 -10.45 34.65 -43.01
CA LEU A 552 -11.29 35.28 -44.03
C LEU A 552 -12.64 35.82 -43.48
N VAL A 553 -13.11 35.20 -42.40
CA VAL A 553 -14.40 35.51 -41.76
C VAL A 553 -14.27 36.08 -40.35
N ASP A 554 -13.11 35.90 -39.73
CA ASP A 554 -12.79 36.42 -38.40
C ASP A 554 -11.45 37.14 -38.39
N THR A 555 -11.51 38.48 -38.43
CA THR A 555 -10.32 39.35 -38.42
C THR A 555 -9.48 39.30 -37.13
N THR A 556 -10.07 38.74 -36.04
CA THR A 556 -9.37 38.60 -34.77
C THR A 556 -8.48 37.34 -34.70
N ALA A 557 -8.65 36.41 -35.66
CA ALA A 557 -7.92 35.18 -35.72
C ALA A 557 -6.48 35.40 -36.21
N LYS A 558 -5.51 35.53 -35.30
CA LYS A 558 -4.09 35.79 -35.62
C LYS A 558 -3.34 34.47 -35.83
N LEU A 559 -2.40 34.45 -36.81
CA LEU A 559 -1.44 33.34 -36.97
C LEU A 559 -0.38 33.41 -35.87
N THR A 560 0.03 32.28 -35.35
CA THR A 560 1.21 32.14 -34.49
C THR A 560 2.49 32.40 -35.29
N PRO A 561 3.64 32.75 -34.66
CA PRO A 561 4.92 32.90 -35.37
C PRO A 561 5.26 31.69 -36.24
N ALA A 562 5.08 30.49 -35.73
CA ALA A 562 5.31 29.24 -36.47
C ALA A 562 4.35 29.08 -37.66
N GLN A 563 3.07 29.42 -37.52
CA GLN A 563 2.11 29.40 -38.61
C GLN A 563 2.41 30.47 -39.68
N LYS A 564 2.92 31.64 -39.28
CA LYS A 564 3.36 32.67 -40.24
C LYS A 564 4.55 32.18 -41.10
N ALA A 565 5.57 31.62 -40.45
CA ALA A 565 6.72 31.03 -41.13
C ALA A 565 6.28 29.85 -42.04
N LEU A 566 5.41 28.98 -41.57
CA LEU A 566 4.84 27.88 -42.37
C LEU A 566 4.07 28.41 -43.60
N GLY A 567 3.33 29.52 -43.41
CA GLY A 567 2.59 30.19 -44.49
C GLY A 567 3.46 30.69 -45.63
N GLU A 568 4.70 31.11 -45.36
CA GLU A 568 5.64 31.57 -46.43
C GLU A 568 6.04 30.39 -47.37
N TYR A 569 6.22 29.17 -46.83
CA TYR A 569 6.48 28.00 -47.69
C TYR A 569 5.26 27.62 -48.52
N MET A 570 4.07 27.84 -48.03
CA MET A 570 2.80 27.46 -48.69
C MET A 570 2.22 28.55 -49.58
N LYS A 571 2.77 29.74 -49.61
CA LYS A 571 2.21 30.95 -50.23
C LYS A 571 1.86 30.79 -51.71
N ASN A 572 2.69 30.04 -52.49
CA ASN A 572 2.48 29.89 -53.92
C ASN A 572 1.48 28.81 -54.31
N VAL A 573 1.15 27.89 -53.37
CA VAL A 573 0.23 26.78 -53.64
C VAL A 573 -1.17 27.00 -53.02
N VAL A 574 -1.28 27.82 -51.96
CA VAL A 574 -2.55 28.10 -51.30
C VAL A 574 -3.40 29.06 -52.14
N LYS A 575 -4.63 28.64 -52.47
CA LYS A 575 -5.58 29.47 -53.22
C LYS A 575 -6.66 29.98 -52.30
N GLU A 576 -7.00 31.25 -52.43
CA GLU A 576 -8.03 31.92 -51.62
C GLU A 576 -9.41 31.32 -51.83
N GLU A 577 -9.74 30.85 -53.08
CA GLU A 577 -11.03 30.20 -53.39
C GLU A 577 -11.25 28.93 -52.57
N ASP A 578 -10.18 28.10 -52.42
CA ASP A 578 -10.27 26.88 -51.60
C ASP A 578 -10.48 27.23 -50.12
N LEU A 579 -9.81 28.26 -49.62
CA LEU A 579 -9.99 28.74 -48.25
C LEU A 579 -11.39 29.31 -48.03
N LYS A 580 -11.95 30.05 -48.98
CA LYS A 580 -13.32 30.60 -48.99
C LYS A 580 -14.34 29.50 -48.90
N SER A 581 -14.13 28.36 -49.62
CA SER A 581 -15.08 27.24 -49.63
C SER A 581 -15.33 26.62 -48.25
N ILE A 582 -14.38 26.73 -47.32
CA ILE A 582 -14.49 26.18 -45.99
C ILE A 582 -14.54 27.24 -44.88
N ALA A 583 -14.50 28.54 -45.22
CA ALA A 583 -14.41 29.63 -44.26
C ALA A 583 -15.61 29.72 -43.30
N ASP A 584 -16.83 29.63 -43.83
CA ASP A 584 -18.07 29.64 -43.04
C ASP A 584 -18.11 28.48 -42.04
N ALA A 585 -17.75 27.28 -42.48
CA ALA A 585 -17.68 26.10 -41.65
C ALA A 585 -16.54 26.17 -40.62
N ALA A 586 -15.42 26.83 -40.97
CA ALA A 586 -14.33 27.10 -40.05
C ALA A 586 -14.79 27.93 -38.83
N PHE A 587 -15.60 28.96 -39.07
CA PHE A 587 -16.19 29.79 -38.02
C PHE A 587 -17.14 28.96 -37.15
N PHE A 588 -18.01 28.15 -37.74
CA PHE A 588 -18.91 27.24 -37.01
C PHE A 588 -18.11 26.30 -36.11
N VAL A 589 -17.12 25.61 -36.68
CA VAL A 589 -16.30 24.61 -35.93
C VAL A 589 -15.49 25.29 -34.82
N LYS A 590 -15.04 26.51 -35.00
CA LYS A 590 -14.28 27.23 -33.99
C LYS A 590 -15.13 27.75 -32.84
N TYR A 591 -16.33 28.26 -33.08
CA TYR A 591 -17.09 29.01 -32.10
C TYR A 591 -18.42 28.36 -31.70
N ILE A 592 -19.06 27.61 -32.56
CA ILE A 592 -20.39 27.01 -32.31
C ILE A 592 -20.28 25.54 -31.94
N SER A 593 -19.55 24.74 -32.71
CA SER A 593 -19.38 23.29 -32.48
C SER A 593 -18.87 22.93 -31.10
N PRO A 594 -17.96 23.67 -30.45
CA PRO A 594 -17.58 23.39 -29.06
C PRO A 594 -18.74 23.47 -28.06
N ALA A 595 -19.75 24.34 -28.31
CA ALA A 595 -20.91 24.40 -27.43
C ALA A 595 -21.79 23.14 -27.56
N LEU A 596 -21.94 22.57 -28.76
CA LEU A 596 -22.67 21.30 -28.99
C LEU A 596 -21.96 20.12 -28.30
N ARG A 597 -20.64 20.15 -28.24
CA ARG A 597 -19.80 19.21 -27.49
C ARG A 597 -19.44 19.73 -26.12
N GLY A 598 -20.34 20.54 -25.52
CA GLY A 598 -20.07 21.34 -24.31
C GLY A 598 -19.56 20.49 -23.15
N PHE A 599 -20.06 19.26 -22.99
CA PHE A 599 -19.56 18.37 -21.96
C PHE A 599 -18.03 18.10 -22.12
N ASN A 600 -17.58 17.74 -23.31
CA ASN A 600 -16.15 17.53 -23.55
C ASN A 600 -15.38 18.84 -23.65
N SER A 601 -15.87 19.81 -24.42
CA SER A 601 -15.11 21.01 -24.82
C SER A 601 -15.09 22.13 -23.79
N TYR A 602 -16.17 22.31 -23.02
CA TYR A 602 -16.30 23.40 -22.04
C TYR A 602 -16.29 22.92 -20.59
N VAL A 603 -16.51 21.62 -20.36
CA VAL A 603 -16.57 21.02 -19.02
C VAL A 603 -15.35 20.15 -18.75
N LEU A 604 -15.23 18.96 -19.36
CA LEU A 604 -14.16 18.01 -18.99
C LEU A 604 -12.76 18.46 -19.40
N THR A 605 -12.52 18.65 -20.70
CA THR A 605 -11.19 18.99 -21.22
C THR A 605 -10.54 20.19 -20.54
N PRO A 606 -11.24 21.30 -20.27
CA PRO A 606 -10.62 22.50 -19.71
C PRO A 606 -10.51 22.51 -18.18
N ILE A 607 -10.94 21.49 -17.45
CA ILE A 607 -10.87 21.50 -15.96
C ILE A 607 -9.47 21.87 -15.45
N PRO A 608 -8.38 21.25 -15.90
CA PRO A 608 -7.05 21.61 -15.42
C PRO A 608 -6.66 23.06 -15.77
N GLN A 609 -7.08 23.53 -16.95
CA GLN A 609 -6.85 24.92 -17.35
C GLN A 609 -7.67 25.92 -16.51
N TYR A 610 -8.90 25.57 -16.16
CA TYR A 610 -9.71 26.38 -15.25
C TYR A 610 -9.11 26.40 -13.85
N TYR A 611 -8.56 25.29 -13.40
CA TYR A 611 -7.85 25.24 -12.13
C TYR A 611 -6.59 26.13 -12.12
N LYS A 612 -5.78 26.10 -13.20
CA LYS A 612 -4.66 27.06 -13.36
C LYS A 612 -5.11 28.51 -13.31
N GLN A 613 -6.24 28.82 -13.96
CA GLN A 613 -6.81 30.18 -13.96
C GLN A 613 -7.35 30.55 -12.57
N TYR A 614 -7.97 29.64 -11.85
CA TYR A 614 -8.43 29.83 -10.49
C TYR A 614 -7.26 30.17 -9.56
N ARG A 615 -6.20 29.34 -9.58
CA ARG A 615 -4.97 29.59 -8.80
C ARG A 615 -4.38 30.98 -9.08
N LYS A 616 -4.31 31.37 -10.35
CA LYS A 616 -3.73 32.65 -10.76
C LYS A 616 -4.58 33.87 -10.38
N ASN A 617 -5.89 33.73 -10.41
CA ASN A 617 -6.86 34.82 -10.25
C ASN A 617 -7.70 34.65 -8.97
N MET A 618 -7.19 33.92 -8.01
CA MET A 618 -7.90 33.62 -6.76
C MET A 618 -8.23 34.91 -6.01
N PRO A 619 -9.50 35.09 -5.58
CA PRO A 619 -9.88 36.21 -4.72
C PRO A 619 -9.18 36.14 -3.37
N GLU A 620 -8.91 37.30 -2.77
CA GLU A 620 -8.31 37.35 -1.43
C GLU A 620 -9.14 36.60 -0.37
N SER A 621 -10.45 36.57 -0.51
CA SER A 621 -11.35 35.82 0.36
C SER A 621 -11.07 34.32 0.36
N ASP A 622 -10.57 33.77 -0.73
CA ASP A 622 -10.36 32.34 -0.91
C ASP A 622 -8.97 31.91 -0.42
N LYS A 623 -8.02 32.84 -0.41
CA LYS A 623 -6.64 32.60 0.03
C LYS A 623 -6.52 32.24 1.51
N VAL A 624 -7.49 32.62 2.32
CA VAL A 624 -7.50 32.32 3.77
C VAL A 624 -7.47 30.82 4.10
N ASP A 625 -7.92 29.99 3.18
CA ASP A 625 -7.93 28.52 3.35
C ASP A 625 -6.67 27.84 2.78
N TRP A 626 -5.74 28.62 2.26
CA TRP A 626 -4.51 28.12 1.67
C TRP A 626 -3.32 28.45 2.58
N ASN A 627 -2.33 27.59 2.54
CA ASN A 627 -1.06 27.83 3.21
C ASN A 627 -0.36 29.02 2.52
N ALA A 628 -0.19 30.12 3.25
CA ALA A 628 0.33 31.37 2.72
C ALA A 628 1.74 31.23 2.10
N ASP A 629 2.64 30.49 2.79
CA ASP A 629 4.03 30.31 2.34
C ASP A 629 4.08 29.50 1.03
N LEU A 630 3.24 28.46 0.91
CA LEU A 630 3.18 27.66 -0.31
C LEU A 630 2.45 28.37 -1.43
N LEU A 631 1.45 29.18 -1.11
CA LEU A 631 0.73 29.98 -2.10
C LEU A 631 1.67 31.00 -2.77
N ASP A 632 2.53 31.65 -1.99
CA ASP A 632 3.55 32.55 -2.52
C ASP A 632 4.57 31.80 -3.40
N GLU A 633 4.99 30.60 -3.00
CA GLU A 633 5.82 29.75 -3.85
C GLU A 633 5.14 29.38 -5.18
N MET A 634 3.82 29.12 -5.17
CA MET A 634 3.06 28.76 -6.37
C MET A 634 2.89 29.93 -7.35
N LEU A 635 2.98 31.18 -6.88
CA LEU A 635 2.94 32.37 -7.72
C LEU A 635 4.28 32.62 -8.42
N ASP A 636 5.36 31.96 -7.98
CA ASP A 636 6.66 31.98 -8.67
C ASP A 636 6.55 31.32 -10.06
N LYS A 637 7.14 31.93 -11.05
CA LYS A 637 7.11 31.50 -12.47
C LYS A 637 7.56 30.06 -12.70
N TYR A 638 8.49 29.56 -11.89
CA TYR A 638 9.06 28.21 -12.02
C TYR A 638 8.32 27.17 -11.18
N LYS A 639 7.68 27.59 -10.07
CA LYS A 639 7.00 26.68 -9.13
C LYS A 639 5.49 26.56 -9.40
N ASN A 640 4.93 27.42 -10.26
CA ASN A 640 3.51 27.42 -10.61
C ASN A 640 3.01 26.15 -11.31
N LYS A 641 3.94 25.34 -11.81
CA LYS A 641 3.63 24.06 -12.45
C LYS A 641 3.43 22.89 -11.44
N ARG A 642 3.84 23.06 -10.19
CA ARG A 642 3.71 22.02 -9.16
C ARG A 642 2.25 21.75 -8.84
N LEU A 643 1.92 20.47 -8.73
CA LEU A 643 0.61 19.97 -8.33
C LEU A 643 0.78 19.14 -7.05
N TYR A 644 0.45 19.74 -5.90
CA TYR A 644 0.57 19.10 -4.60
C TYR A 644 -0.48 18.02 -4.41
N ASN A 645 -0.28 17.10 -3.45
CA ASN A 645 -1.17 15.95 -3.24
C ASN A 645 -2.63 16.38 -3.03
N GLN A 646 -2.91 17.33 -2.16
CA GLN A 646 -4.26 17.85 -1.93
C GLN A 646 -4.90 18.47 -3.17
N GLU A 647 -4.10 19.06 -4.07
CA GLU A 647 -4.59 19.58 -5.36
C GLU A 647 -4.91 18.45 -6.33
N GLN A 648 -4.15 17.33 -6.28
CA GLN A 648 -4.46 16.13 -7.04
C GLN A 648 -5.81 15.55 -6.60
N ASP A 649 -6.06 15.48 -5.28
CA ASP A 649 -7.33 15.08 -4.68
C ASP A 649 -8.49 15.95 -5.18
N LEU A 650 -8.33 17.27 -5.12
CA LEU A 650 -9.33 18.21 -5.60
C LEU A 650 -9.64 18.01 -7.08
N LEU A 651 -8.61 17.96 -7.93
CA LEU A 651 -8.80 17.88 -9.38
C LEU A 651 -9.40 16.56 -9.82
N VAL A 652 -8.84 15.44 -9.38
CA VAL A 652 -9.34 14.11 -9.73
C VAL A 652 -10.73 13.90 -9.13
N GLY A 653 -10.90 14.28 -7.87
CA GLY A 653 -12.20 14.24 -7.21
C GLY A 653 -13.27 15.05 -7.99
N PHE A 654 -12.90 16.24 -8.44
CA PHE A 654 -13.80 17.08 -9.22
C PHE A 654 -14.14 16.46 -10.59
N ILE A 655 -13.12 15.98 -11.34
CA ILE A 655 -13.31 15.31 -12.64
C ILE A 655 -14.24 14.11 -12.49
N ASN A 656 -13.99 13.25 -11.51
CA ASN A 656 -14.78 12.06 -11.28
C ASN A 656 -16.23 12.39 -10.90
N ASN A 657 -16.43 13.40 -10.07
CA ASN A 657 -17.78 13.85 -9.71
C ASN A 657 -18.54 14.41 -10.93
N ILE A 658 -17.87 15.10 -11.84
CA ILE A 658 -18.47 15.51 -13.13
C ILE A 658 -18.83 14.28 -13.99
N CYS A 659 -17.94 13.28 -14.06
CA CYS A 659 -18.19 12.03 -14.79
C CYS A 659 -19.37 11.23 -14.20
N LEU A 660 -19.34 11.02 -12.89
CA LEU A 660 -20.45 10.35 -12.15
C LEU A 660 -21.77 11.07 -12.36
N ALA A 661 -21.66 12.34 -12.41
CA ALA A 661 -22.76 13.24 -12.62
C ALA A 661 -23.44 13.02 -13.98
N LEU A 662 -22.74 12.71 -15.03
CA LEU A 662 -23.32 12.34 -16.32
C LEU A 662 -24.12 11.03 -16.22
N TYR A 663 -23.58 10.03 -15.55
CA TYR A 663 -24.26 8.75 -15.32
C TYR A 663 -25.64 8.92 -14.65
N SER A 664 -25.69 9.72 -13.59
CA SER A 664 -26.93 9.90 -12.80
C SER A 664 -28.05 10.58 -13.57
N VAL A 665 -27.77 11.25 -14.67
CA VAL A 665 -28.77 11.93 -15.51
C VAL A 665 -29.10 11.14 -16.78
N ASP A 666 -28.10 10.56 -17.45
CA ASP A 666 -28.27 9.82 -18.70
C ASP A 666 -27.22 8.69 -18.82
N LYS A 667 -27.62 7.48 -18.40
CA LYS A 667 -26.76 6.28 -18.44
C LYS A 667 -26.25 5.98 -19.85
N LYS A 668 -27.13 6.07 -20.87
CA LYS A 668 -26.77 5.78 -22.26
C LYS A 668 -25.69 6.73 -22.77
N ARG A 669 -25.84 8.02 -22.48
CA ARG A 669 -24.85 9.03 -22.86
C ARG A 669 -23.54 8.87 -22.12
N PHE A 670 -23.57 8.46 -20.85
CA PHE A 670 -22.36 8.10 -20.09
C PHE A 670 -21.57 6.96 -20.77
N GLU A 671 -22.26 5.96 -21.30
CA GLU A 671 -21.65 4.84 -22.00
C GLU A 671 -21.09 5.23 -23.38
N GLU A 672 -21.83 6.05 -24.12
CA GLU A 672 -21.49 6.47 -25.49
C GLU A 672 -20.43 7.59 -25.55
N THR A 673 -20.31 8.40 -24.50
CA THR A 673 -19.35 9.52 -24.48
C THR A 673 -17.92 9.00 -24.44
N LYS A 674 -17.09 9.47 -25.39
CA LYS A 674 -15.65 9.18 -25.48
C LYS A 674 -14.87 10.39 -24.95
N HIS A 675 -14.16 10.20 -23.85
CA HIS A 675 -13.26 11.20 -23.29
C HIS A 675 -12.26 10.53 -22.36
N ALA A 676 -10.98 10.91 -22.44
CA ALA A 676 -9.91 10.28 -21.66
C ALA A 676 -10.23 10.23 -20.15
N TYR A 677 -10.73 11.34 -19.58
CA TYR A 677 -11.07 11.37 -18.14
C TYR A 677 -12.24 10.44 -17.78
N LEU A 678 -13.21 10.30 -18.65
CA LEU A 678 -14.34 9.38 -18.43
C LEU A 678 -13.88 7.92 -18.54
N ASP A 679 -12.99 7.63 -19.47
CA ASP A 679 -12.41 6.28 -19.66
C ASP A 679 -11.52 5.93 -18.46
N ALA A 680 -10.69 6.86 -17.99
CA ALA A 680 -9.88 6.72 -16.77
C ALA A 680 -10.77 6.48 -15.53
N TYR A 681 -11.84 7.26 -15.35
CA TYR A 681 -12.79 7.07 -14.27
C TYR A 681 -13.43 5.67 -14.30
N LYS A 682 -13.90 5.23 -15.48
CA LYS A 682 -14.47 3.87 -15.65
C LYS A 682 -13.48 2.75 -15.34
N ALA A 683 -12.21 2.94 -15.66
CA ALA A 683 -11.15 1.97 -15.40
C ALA A 683 -10.79 1.89 -13.91
N LEU A 684 -10.78 3.02 -13.22
CA LEU A 684 -10.31 3.14 -11.84
C LEU A 684 -11.41 3.06 -10.79
N CYS A 685 -12.68 3.30 -11.12
CA CYS A 685 -13.76 3.24 -10.14
C CYS A 685 -14.01 1.81 -9.62
N ARG A 686 -14.43 1.70 -8.35
CA ARG A 686 -14.60 0.42 -7.66
C ARG A 686 -15.96 0.33 -6.94
N PRO A 687 -16.66 -0.81 -7.01
CA PRO A 687 -17.85 -1.10 -6.22
C PRO A 687 -17.60 -1.03 -4.71
N VAL A 688 -16.46 -1.51 -4.24
CA VAL A 688 -16.13 -1.50 -2.81
C VAL A 688 -14.84 -0.72 -2.58
N ILE A 689 -14.93 0.31 -1.76
CA ILE A 689 -13.78 1.09 -1.30
C ILE A 689 -13.68 0.98 0.21
N GLY A 690 -12.53 0.55 0.68
CA GLY A 690 -12.18 0.54 2.10
C GLY A 690 -11.03 1.48 2.40
N VAL A 691 -11.05 2.07 3.59
CA VAL A 691 -9.96 2.92 4.08
C VAL A 691 -9.62 2.48 5.49
N ASP A 692 -8.41 1.97 5.65
CA ASP A 692 -7.86 1.67 6.97
C ASP A 692 -7.17 2.90 7.55
N GLU A 693 -7.18 3.00 8.89
CA GLU A 693 -6.69 4.18 9.60
C GLU A 693 -7.24 5.50 9.03
N ALA A 694 -8.53 5.50 8.75
CA ALA A 694 -9.25 6.55 8.05
C ALA A 694 -9.16 7.94 8.73
N THR A 695 -8.79 8.00 10.00
CA THR A 695 -8.57 9.25 10.73
C THR A 695 -7.35 10.04 10.27
N ASP A 696 -6.39 9.41 9.57
CA ASP A 696 -5.20 10.08 9.04
C ASP A 696 -5.40 10.74 7.68
N TYR A 697 -6.60 10.66 7.14
CA TYR A 697 -6.95 11.31 5.89
C TYR A 697 -7.71 12.61 6.17
N SER A 698 -7.43 13.61 5.38
CA SER A 698 -8.14 14.89 5.43
C SER A 698 -9.47 14.83 4.68
N ILE A 699 -10.30 15.86 4.85
CA ILE A 699 -11.57 16.02 4.11
C ILE A 699 -11.32 16.01 2.60
N ILE A 700 -10.23 16.61 2.13
CA ILE A 700 -9.92 16.65 0.69
C ILE A 700 -9.46 15.30 0.17
N ASP A 701 -8.72 14.51 0.95
CA ASP A 701 -8.39 13.13 0.61
C ASP A 701 -9.68 12.31 0.45
N PHE A 702 -10.63 12.46 1.37
CA PHE A 702 -11.94 11.78 1.26
C PHE A 702 -12.74 12.24 0.06
N TYR A 703 -12.62 13.49 -0.36
CA TYR A 703 -13.23 13.96 -1.59
C TYR A 703 -12.66 13.22 -2.82
N GLY A 704 -11.34 13.05 -2.86
CA GLY A 704 -10.65 12.24 -3.85
C GLY A 704 -11.07 10.76 -3.77
N ILE A 705 -10.91 10.11 -2.61
CA ILE A 705 -11.22 8.68 -2.39
C ILE A 705 -12.66 8.34 -2.77
N LYS A 706 -13.62 9.09 -2.24
CA LYS A 706 -15.06 8.87 -2.51
C LYS A 706 -15.36 8.91 -4.00
N SER A 707 -14.67 9.79 -4.73
CA SER A 707 -14.91 9.99 -6.16
C SER A 707 -14.64 8.75 -7.01
N PHE A 708 -13.84 7.81 -6.53
CA PHE A 708 -13.58 6.53 -7.20
C PHE A 708 -14.65 5.47 -6.92
N GLY A 709 -15.71 5.79 -6.21
CA GLY A 709 -16.87 4.91 -6.10
C GLY A 709 -17.48 4.61 -7.48
N HIS A 710 -17.81 3.33 -7.71
CA HIS A 710 -18.35 2.91 -9.00
C HIS A 710 -19.67 3.61 -9.32
N PHE A 711 -19.85 4.00 -10.55
CA PHE A 711 -20.99 4.82 -10.97
C PHE A 711 -22.36 4.16 -10.75
N ALA A 712 -22.49 2.84 -10.91
CA ALA A 712 -23.74 2.12 -10.78
C ALA A 712 -23.99 1.55 -9.38
N VAL A 713 -22.94 1.20 -8.65
CA VAL A 713 -23.04 0.52 -7.34
C VAL A 713 -21.78 0.78 -6.53
N ARG A 714 -21.93 1.18 -5.27
CA ARG A 714 -20.79 1.51 -4.42
C ARG A 714 -21.07 1.32 -2.95
N SER A 715 -20.04 0.89 -2.23
CA SER A 715 -20.01 0.73 -0.78
C SER A 715 -18.70 1.29 -0.24
N TYR A 716 -18.79 2.06 0.84
CA TYR A 716 -17.61 2.63 1.51
C TYR A 716 -17.52 2.08 2.92
N THR A 717 -16.35 1.59 3.30
CA THR A 717 -16.05 1.14 4.65
C THR A 717 -14.82 1.87 5.16
N LEU A 718 -14.99 2.67 6.19
CA LEU A 718 -13.93 3.45 6.82
C LEU A 718 -13.63 2.83 8.19
N CYS A 719 -12.35 2.68 8.52
CA CYS A 719 -11.93 2.07 9.76
C CYS A 719 -10.95 2.98 10.48
N GLY A 720 -11.17 3.28 11.75
CA GLY A 720 -10.26 4.16 12.47
C GLY A 720 -10.64 4.40 13.92
N ASP A 721 -9.81 5.20 14.58
CA ASP A 721 -10.00 5.68 15.94
C ASP A 721 -9.56 7.14 16.02
N THR A 722 -10.47 8.03 16.36
CA THR A 722 -10.18 9.47 16.44
C THR A 722 -9.14 9.85 17.50
N MET A 723 -8.83 8.95 18.43
CA MET A 723 -7.72 9.10 19.37
C MET A 723 -6.37 8.68 18.78
N GLN A 724 -6.38 7.91 17.69
CA GLN A 724 -5.16 7.46 16.99
C GLN A 724 -4.78 8.38 15.81
N LEU A 725 -5.25 9.60 15.81
CA LEU A 725 -4.90 10.59 14.79
C LEU A 725 -3.42 11.02 14.93
N MET A 726 -2.67 10.85 13.83
CA MET A 726 -1.25 11.20 13.76
C MET A 726 -0.97 12.43 12.87
N LYS A 727 -1.96 12.90 12.12
CA LYS A 727 -1.85 14.07 11.24
C LYS A 727 -2.74 15.23 11.71
N GLU A 728 -2.25 16.45 11.60
CA GLU A 728 -2.95 17.64 12.07
C GLU A 728 -4.25 17.92 11.29
N ASP A 729 -4.28 17.61 10.00
CA ASP A 729 -5.42 17.81 9.11
C ASP A 729 -6.36 16.60 9.01
N GLY A 730 -6.13 15.55 9.82
CA GLY A 730 -6.96 14.35 9.83
C GLY A 730 -8.30 14.51 10.57
N ILE A 731 -9.06 13.43 10.59
CA ILE A 731 -10.44 13.43 11.13
C ILE A 731 -10.44 13.30 12.65
N THR A 732 -10.87 14.32 13.34
CA THR A 732 -11.03 14.35 14.79
C THR A 732 -12.43 13.97 15.27
N ASP A 733 -13.44 14.13 14.43
CA ASP A 733 -14.82 13.73 14.64
C ASP A 733 -15.40 13.20 13.33
N TRP A 734 -15.98 12.02 13.35
CA TRP A 734 -16.59 11.41 12.16
C TRP A 734 -17.72 12.26 11.55
N ASN A 735 -18.40 13.06 12.35
CA ASN A 735 -19.49 13.91 11.85
C ASN A 735 -19.04 14.94 10.81
N VAL A 736 -17.76 15.30 10.79
CA VAL A 736 -17.24 16.22 9.75
C VAL A 736 -17.35 15.64 8.34
N LEU A 737 -17.40 14.32 8.21
CA LEU A 737 -17.59 13.64 6.91
C LEU A 737 -19.05 13.66 6.43
N ARG A 738 -20.01 13.99 7.32
CA ARG A 738 -21.45 14.10 6.97
C ARG A 738 -21.72 15.42 6.27
N HIS A 739 -21.46 15.44 4.98
CA HIS A 739 -21.60 16.62 4.16
C HIS A 739 -22.07 16.26 2.75
N PRO A 740 -22.89 17.07 2.04
CA PRO A 740 -23.35 16.78 0.68
C PRO A 740 -22.24 16.53 -0.33
N LEU A 741 -21.08 17.14 -0.16
CA LEU A 741 -19.90 16.92 -1.02
C LEU A 741 -19.19 15.58 -0.75
N LEU A 742 -19.38 15.00 0.46
CA LEU A 742 -18.81 13.70 0.84
C LEU A 742 -19.94 12.67 1.03
N PHE A 743 -20.30 12.37 2.27
CA PHE A 743 -21.28 11.33 2.58
C PHE A 743 -22.53 11.97 3.20
N GLU A 744 -23.62 11.99 2.44
CA GLU A 744 -24.92 12.46 2.97
C GLU A 744 -25.45 11.50 4.05
N GLN A 745 -25.17 10.22 3.87
CA GLN A 745 -25.56 9.16 4.81
C GLN A 745 -24.30 8.45 5.31
N MET A 746 -24.23 8.25 6.61
CA MET A 746 -23.16 7.48 7.24
C MET A 746 -23.66 6.88 8.56
N GLU A 747 -23.15 5.70 8.89
CA GLU A 747 -23.38 5.04 10.17
C GLU A 747 -22.05 4.78 10.86
N VAL A 748 -21.98 5.06 12.17
CA VAL A 748 -20.79 4.80 12.99
C VAL A 748 -21.05 3.60 13.88
N HIS A 749 -20.26 2.55 13.70
CA HIS A 749 -20.29 1.32 14.47
C HIS A 749 -19.18 1.34 15.50
N ASN A 750 -19.52 1.53 16.76
CA ASN A 750 -18.53 1.55 17.84
C ASN A 750 -18.23 0.13 18.32
N LEU A 751 -16.97 -0.26 18.25
CA LEU A 751 -16.43 -1.49 18.80
C LEU A 751 -15.81 -1.18 20.17
N ASN A 752 -16.45 -1.64 21.23
CA ASN A 752 -16.07 -1.25 22.59
C ASN A 752 -15.27 -2.31 23.34
N MET A 753 -15.19 -3.56 22.85
CA MET A 753 -14.43 -4.62 23.49
C MET A 753 -13.01 -4.70 22.97
N SER A 754 -12.01 -4.46 23.81
CA SER A 754 -10.60 -4.72 23.51
C SER A 754 -10.28 -6.18 23.84
N TYR A 755 -9.94 -6.97 22.83
CA TYR A 755 -9.67 -8.40 22.94
C TYR A 755 -8.23 -8.73 23.28
N ARG A 756 -7.35 -7.73 23.24
CA ARG A 756 -5.92 -7.97 23.14
C ARG A 756 -5.13 -7.37 24.30
N GLN A 757 -5.48 -6.18 24.74
CA GLN A 757 -4.74 -5.50 25.76
C GLN A 757 -5.03 -6.06 27.16
N SER A 758 -4.02 -6.03 28.01
CA SER A 758 -4.19 -6.27 29.44
C SER A 758 -5.04 -5.18 30.09
N GLU A 759 -5.58 -5.47 31.27
CA GLU A 759 -6.40 -4.50 32.02
C GLU A 759 -5.56 -3.27 32.40
N GLU A 760 -4.31 -3.45 32.81
CA GLU A 760 -3.38 -2.39 33.19
C GLU A 760 -3.04 -1.47 32.00
N LEU A 761 -2.79 -2.03 30.81
CA LEU A 761 -2.51 -1.25 29.61
C LEU A 761 -3.74 -0.49 29.13
N LEU A 762 -4.92 -1.08 29.27
CA LEU A 762 -6.16 -0.41 28.89
C LEU A 762 -6.50 0.73 29.87
N GLU A 763 -6.23 0.58 31.17
CA GLU A 763 -6.38 1.65 32.16
C GLU A 763 -5.45 2.84 31.87
N LEU A 764 -4.21 2.56 31.45
CA LEU A 764 -3.26 3.57 31.03
C LEU A 764 -3.76 4.33 29.79
N ALA A 765 -4.26 3.61 28.79
CA ALA A 765 -4.84 4.20 27.58
C ALA A 765 -6.10 5.02 27.92
N ASP A 766 -6.97 4.53 28.84
CA ASP A 766 -8.15 5.25 29.31
C ASP A 766 -7.77 6.57 29.99
N LYS A 767 -6.68 6.61 30.75
CA LYS A 767 -6.23 7.84 31.38
C LYS A 767 -5.83 8.91 30.35
N ILE A 768 -5.12 8.52 29.30
CA ILE A 768 -4.76 9.45 28.21
C ILE A 768 -6.04 9.89 27.46
N TYR A 769 -6.98 8.97 27.25
CA TYR A 769 -8.26 9.27 26.62
C TYR A 769 -9.05 10.30 27.44
N GLN A 770 -9.10 10.14 28.76
CA GLN A 770 -9.76 11.10 29.67
C GLN A 770 -9.11 12.49 29.63
N GLU A 771 -7.79 12.55 29.54
CA GLU A 771 -7.06 13.82 29.45
C GLU A 771 -7.40 14.57 28.17
N GLU A 772 -7.53 13.84 27.04
CA GLU A 772 -7.84 14.44 25.75
C GLU A 772 -9.31 14.79 25.58
N ARG A 773 -10.22 13.89 26.02
CA ARG A 773 -11.66 14.00 25.74
C ARG A 773 -12.51 14.48 26.93
N GLY A 774 -11.94 14.54 28.15
CA GLY A 774 -12.66 14.90 29.36
C GLY A 774 -13.65 13.84 29.86
N ILE A 775 -13.74 12.69 29.24
CA ILE A 775 -14.63 11.58 29.57
C ILE A 775 -13.90 10.25 29.59
N LYS A 776 -14.43 9.29 30.34
CA LYS A 776 -13.88 7.93 30.33
C LYS A 776 -14.02 7.28 28.95
N SER A 777 -13.04 6.45 28.54
CA SER A 777 -13.13 5.70 27.30
C SER A 777 -14.30 4.70 27.32
N PRO A 778 -14.90 4.40 26.16
CA PRO A 778 -15.97 3.42 26.06
C PRO A 778 -15.48 1.97 26.01
N TYR A 779 -14.18 1.72 26.21
CA TYR A 779 -13.56 0.42 25.95
C TYR A 779 -13.54 -0.45 27.20
N ASP A 780 -13.95 -1.72 27.04
CA ASP A 780 -13.91 -2.77 28.04
C ASP A 780 -12.82 -3.79 27.73
N CYS A 781 -12.20 -4.36 28.77
CA CYS A 781 -11.16 -5.37 28.65
C CYS A 781 -11.76 -6.78 28.59
N TYR A 782 -11.44 -7.53 27.51
CA TYR A 782 -11.81 -8.96 27.43
C TYR A 782 -11.00 -9.84 28.40
N LEU A 783 -9.76 -9.43 28.71
CA LEU A 783 -8.82 -10.14 29.58
C LEU A 783 -8.97 -9.78 31.05
N LYS A 784 -10.08 -9.14 31.45
CA LYS A 784 -10.33 -8.66 32.79
C LYS A 784 -10.10 -9.72 33.88
N GLY A 785 -9.41 -9.29 34.96
CA GLY A 785 -9.11 -10.14 36.12
C GLY A 785 -7.97 -11.14 35.92
N ARG A 786 -7.20 -11.05 34.83
CA ARG A 786 -5.94 -11.80 34.65
C ARG A 786 -4.78 -10.98 35.21
N GLN A 787 -3.87 -11.65 35.89
CA GLN A 787 -2.63 -10.99 36.31
C GLN A 787 -1.72 -10.81 35.10
N THR A 788 -1.32 -9.58 34.85
CA THR A 788 -0.41 -9.18 33.77
C THR A 788 0.71 -8.31 34.33
N PRO A 789 1.87 -8.26 33.64
CA PRO A 789 2.98 -7.45 34.13
C PRO A 789 2.62 -5.98 34.16
N LYS A 790 2.94 -5.28 35.24
CA LYS A 790 2.82 -3.83 35.25
C LYS A 790 3.81 -3.20 34.28
N PRO A 791 3.45 -2.09 33.63
CA PRO A 791 4.38 -1.33 32.81
C PRO A 791 5.60 -0.85 33.62
N LEU A 792 6.77 -0.76 32.95
CA LEU A 792 8.02 -0.32 33.58
C LEU A 792 8.40 1.09 33.12
N TRP A 793 9.01 1.86 34.02
CA TRP A 793 9.51 3.21 33.76
C TRP A 793 10.94 3.33 34.23
N LEU A 794 11.85 3.73 33.31
CA LEU A 794 13.22 4.10 33.62
C LEU A 794 13.41 5.59 33.35
N GLU A 795 13.82 6.35 34.35
CA GLU A 795 14.25 7.74 34.19
C GLU A 795 15.77 7.79 34.20
N SER A 796 16.38 8.16 33.11
CA SER A 796 17.83 8.33 32.95
C SER A 796 18.13 9.31 31.82
N ASN A 797 19.25 10.03 31.93
CA ASN A 797 19.78 10.87 30.86
C ASN A 797 20.92 10.19 30.10
N ASP A 798 21.29 8.97 30.48
CA ASP A 798 22.37 8.20 29.90
C ASP A 798 21.85 7.24 28.85
N LEU A 799 22.35 7.37 27.63
CA LEU A 799 21.96 6.53 26.48
C LEU A 799 22.43 5.07 26.68
N GLU A 800 23.65 4.87 27.22
CA GLU A 800 24.18 3.53 27.43
C GLU A 800 23.38 2.78 28.50
N GLU A 801 23.01 3.47 29.60
CA GLU A 801 22.17 2.90 30.65
C GLU A 801 20.79 2.51 30.11
N LYS A 802 20.17 3.35 29.29
CA LYS A 802 18.88 3.04 28.66
C LYS A 802 18.99 1.85 27.69
N ALA A 803 20.02 1.81 26.86
CA ALA A 803 20.26 0.75 25.90
C ALA A 803 20.50 -0.60 26.60
N ASP A 804 21.30 -0.61 27.65
CA ASP A 804 21.58 -1.79 28.48
C ASP A 804 20.28 -2.27 29.17
N TRP A 805 19.53 -1.35 29.77
CA TRP A 805 18.26 -1.67 30.43
C TRP A 805 17.24 -2.28 29.45
N ILE A 806 17.05 -1.66 28.27
CA ILE A 806 16.14 -2.18 27.23
C ILE A 806 16.59 -3.59 26.83
N SER A 807 17.88 -3.80 26.60
CA SER A 807 18.45 -5.08 26.18
C SER A 807 18.16 -6.19 27.20
N HIS A 808 18.37 -5.91 28.50
CA HIS A 808 18.07 -6.86 29.56
C HIS A 808 16.57 -7.16 29.68
N ARG A 809 15.71 -6.16 29.55
CA ARG A 809 14.23 -6.36 29.55
C ARG A 809 13.78 -7.18 28.35
N VAL A 810 14.37 -6.97 27.17
CA VAL A 810 14.11 -7.83 25.99
C VAL A 810 14.46 -9.29 26.29
N LEU A 811 15.62 -9.56 26.90
CA LEU A 811 16.01 -10.92 27.28
C LEU A 811 15.06 -11.55 28.30
N GLU A 812 14.58 -10.78 29.27
CA GLU A 812 13.59 -11.27 30.23
C GLU A 812 12.31 -11.71 29.53
N ILE A 813 11.80 -10.90 28.60
CA ILE A 813 10.61 -11.26 27.82
C ILE A 813 10.88 -12.52 27.00
N VAL A 814 12.01 -12.59 26.26
CA VAL A 814 12.36 -13.76 25.44
C VAL A 814 12.46 -15.02 26.30
N LYS A 815 13.03 -14.91 27.51
CA LYS A 815 13.11 -16.02 28.45
C LYS A 815 11.74 -16.46 28.94
N ALA A 816 10.83 -15.50 29.24
CA ALA A 816 9.44 -15.78 29.62
C ALA A 816 8.66 -16.49 28.49
N TYR A 817 9.09 -16.36 27.25
CA TYR A 817 8.52 -17.05 26.08
C TYR A 817 9.28 -18.30 25.66
N ASP A 818 9.89 -19.02 26.60
CA ASP A 818 10.66 -20.25 26.35
C ASP A 818 11.77 -20.06 25.30
N ASN A 819 12.47 -18.94 25.32
CA ASN A 819 13.50 -18.52 24.35
C ASN A 819 12.99 -18.36 22.90
N LYS A 820 11.70 -18.20 22.73
CA LYS A 820 11.13 -17.77 21.44
C LYS A 820 10.97 -16.25 21.47
N MET A 821 11.40 -15.61 20.39
CA MET A 821 11.26 -14.16 20.26
C MET A 821 9.78 -13.82 20.00
N PRO A 822 9.07 -13.13 20.92
CA PRO A 822 7.78 -12.56 20.61
C PRO A 822 7.95 -11.31 19.71
N THR A 823 6.83 -10.72 19.30
CA THR A 823 6.90 -9.45 18.56
C THR A 823 7.25 -8.32 19.53
N ILE A 824 8.48 -7.83 19.45
CA ILE A 824 8.99 -6.73 20.30
C ILE A 824 9.33 -5.55 19.41
N ALA A 825 8.92 -4.36 19.83
CA ALA A 825 9.27 -3.11 19.18
C ALA A 825 9.80 -2.06 20.17
N VAL A 826 10.70 -1.23 19.68
CA VAL A 826 11.14 -0.02 20.37
C VAL A 826 10.64 1.18 19.54
N PHE A 827 9.97 2.13 20.17
CA PHE A 827 9.52 3.35 19.51
C PHE A 827 10.41 4.51 19.90
N THR A 828 10.78 5.32 18.92
CA THR A 828 11.54 6.54 19.09
C THR A 828 10.79 7.72 18.47
N ASN A 829 11.11 8.93 18.90
CA ASN A 829 10.44 10.12 18.39
C ASN A 829 10.86 10.45 16.94
N THR A 830 12.14 10.20 16.60
CA THR A 830 12.66 10.44 15.25
C THR A 830 13.51 9.28 14.75
N LYS A 831 13.77 9.27 13.44
CA LYS A 831 14.63 8.27 12.82
C LYS A 831 16.08 8.36 13.29
N GLU A 832 16.59 9.58 13.49
CA GLU A 832 17.94 9.81 13.97
C GLU A 832 18.14 9.16 15.34
N LYS A 833 17.16 9.33 16.26
CA LYS A 833 17.18 8.66 17.56
C LYS A 833 17.05 7.14 17.47
N ALA A 834 16.37 6.64 16.45
CA ALA A 834 16.29 5.20 16.20
C ALA A 834 17.67 4.63 15.81
N ASP A 835 18.41 5.34 14.97
CA ASP A 835 19.77 4.94 14.56
C ASP A 835 20.75 5.03 15.73
N GLU A 836 20.72 6.11 16.53
CA GLU A 836 21.54 6.26 17.74
C GLU A 836 21.28 5.15 18.77
N LEU A 837 20.02 4.86 19.04
CA LEU A 837 19.64 3.81 19.99
C LEU A 837 20.04 2.42 19.49
N ARG A 838 19.91 2.16 18.18
CA ARG A 838 20.37 0.89 17.58
C ARG A 838 21.86 0.68 17.84
N GLU A 839 22.68 1.69 17.58
CA GLU A 839 24.13 1.62 17.81
C GLU A 839 24.45 1.36 19.29
N ALA A 840 23.81 2.09 20.19
CA ALA A 840 23.99 1.90 21.62
C ALA A 840 23.58 0.49 22.10
N ILE A 841 22.47 -0.08 21.59
CA ILE A 841 22.04 -1.45 21.92
C ILE A 841 23.02 -2.49 21.36
N GLU A 842 23.56 -2.29 20.16
CA GLU A 842 24.56 -3.17 19.56
C GLU A 842 25.88 -3.12 20.36
N ASP A 843 26.30 -1.94 20.80
CA ASP A 843 27.51 -1.72 21.56
C ASP A 843 27.46 -2.36 22.98
N CYS A 844 26.29 -2.45 23.60
CA CYS A 844 26.10 -3.14 24.88
C CYS A 844 26.38 -4.66 24.81
N ASP A 845 26.38 -5.26 23.59
CA ASP A 845 26.62 -6.70 23.33
C ASP A 845 25.76 -7.67 24.16
N VAL A 846 24.64 -7.21 24.71
CA VAL A 846 23.74 -8.01 25.57
C VAL A 846 22.85 -8.94 24.73
N LEU A 847 22.38 -8.48 23.58
CA LEU A 847 21.45 -9.22 22.71
C LEU A 847 22.15 -10.18 21.74
N ASN A 848 23.37 -9.88 21.33
CA ASN A 848 24.15 -10.64 20.37
C ASN A 848 24.39 -12.10 20.79
N PRO A 849 24.76 -12.43 22.07
CA PRO A 849 24.90 -13.81 22.53
C PRO A 849 23.59 -14.63 22.43
N ALA A 850 22.44 -13.99 22.47
CA ALA A 850 21.12 -14.63 22.30
C ALA A 850 20.71 -14.79 20.82
N GLY A 851 21.55 -14.28 19.90
CA GLY A 851 21.29 -14.29 18.46
C GLY A 851 20.14 -13.36 18.05
N ILE A 852 19.95 -12.25 18.77
CA ILE A 852 18.90 -11.26 18.48
C ILE A 852 19.56 -10.12 17.70
N GLU A 853 19.10 -9.90 16.47
CA GLU A 853 19.52 -8.78 15.64
C GLU A 853 18.73 -7.51 16.01
N VAL A 854 19.37 -6.35 15.94
CA VAL A 854 18.69 -5.05 16.14
C VAL A 854 18.57 -4.34 14.81
N LYS A 855 17.36 -3.89 14.45
CA LYS A 855 17.12 -3.23 13.16
C LYS A 855 16.24 -2.00 13.32
N VAL A 856 16.69 -0.89 12.74
CA VAL A 856 15.79 0.23 12.47
C VAL A 856 14.95 -0.13 11.26
N CYS A 857 13.65 -0.17 11.48
CA CYS A 857 12.69 -0.53 10.44
C CYS A 857 12.24 0.75 9.72
N SER A 858 12.45 0.79 8.42
CA SER A 858 11.84 1.71 7.49
C SER A 858 10.94 0.91 6.55
N ASP A 859 10.06 1.57 5.84
CA ASP A 859 8.92 1.09 5.02
C ASP A 859 9.03 -0.29 4.33
N ASN A 860 10.19 -0.91 4.25
CA ASN A 860 10.40 -2.11 3.42
C ASN A 860 11.04 -3.32 4.13
N ASN A 861 11.34 -3.29 5.43
CA ASN A 861 12.15 -4.36 6.02
C ASN A 861 11.61 -4.89 7.37
N LEU A 862 10.62 -5.80 7.30
CA LEU A 862 10.07 -6.52 8.45
C LEU A 862 10.62 -7.95 8.59
N GLU A 863 11.62 -8.34 7.80
CA GLU A 863 12.15 -9.71 7.77
C GLU A 863 13.10 -9.98 8.94
N GLY A 864 12.95 -11.15 9.56
CA GLY A 864 13.80 -11.68 10.64
C GLY A 864 12.99 -12.31 11.78
N GLU A 865 13.27 -13.58 12.08
CA GLU A 865 12.57 -14.32 13.16
C GLU A 865 12.99 -13.90 14.56
N LYS A 866 14.26 -13.48 14.74
CA LYS A 866 14.82 -13.03 16.01
C LYS A 866 15.37 -11.60 15.87
N THR A 867 14.47 -10.64 15.75
CA THR A 867 14.85 -9.25 15.51
C THR A 867 14.16 -8.32 16.50
N LEU A 868 14.92 -7.51 17.20
CA LEU A 868 14.42 -6.34 17.91
C LEU A 868 14.24 -5.21 16.91
N ARG A 869 13.03 -4.71 16.77
CA ARG A 869 12.68 -3.70 15.76
C ARG A 869 12.54 -2.33 16.39
N ILE A 870 13.22 -1.35 15.84
CA ILE A 870 13.14 0.05 16.27
C ILE A 870 12.39 0.84 15.20
N PHE A 871 11.36 1.59 15.59
CA PHE A 871 10.52 2.38 14.71
C PHE A 871 10.41 3.82 15.18
N PRO A 872 10.45 4.79 14.28
CA PRO A 872 9.89 6.12 14.57
C PRO A 872 8.39 6.02 14.87
N ILE A 873 7.92 6.81 15.83
CA ILE A 873 6.53 6.71 16.35
C ILE A 873 5.47 7.02 15.29
N ASP A 874 5.79 7.83 14.30
CA ASP A 874 4.91 8.17 13.19
C ASP A 874 4.59 6.99 12.25
N GLN A 875 5.40 5.92 12.31
CA GLN A 875 5.28 4.74 11.46
C GLN A 875 4.58 3.55 12.13
N VAL A 876 4.32 3.61 13.44
CA VAL A 876 3.82 2.45 14.20
C VAL A 876 2.30 2.34 14.26
N LYS A 877 1.59 3.30 13.72
CA LYS A 877 0.12 3.28 13.74
C LYS A 877 -0.41 2.03 13.04
N GLY A 878 -1.44 1.40 13.60
CA GLY A 878 -2.05 0.17 13.06
C GLY A 878 -1.24 -1.12 13.30
N MET A 879 0.04 -1.03 13.66
CA MET A 879 0.83 -2.19 14.07
C MET A 879 0.57 -2.56 15.52
N GLU A 880 0.90 -3.79 15.88
CA GLU A 880 0.65 -4.31 17.21
C GLU A 880 1.77 -5.29 17.60
N PHE A 881 2.21 -5.17 18.84
CA PHE A 881 3.33 -5.93 19.37
C PHE A 881 2.99 -6.58 20.70
N GLU A 882 3.59 -7.72 21.01
CA GLU A 882 3.44 -8.33 22.34
C GLU A 882 4.16 -7.50 23.40
N ALA A 883 5.28 -6.88 23.03
CA ALA A 883 6.03 -5.97 23.90
C ALA A 883 6.40 -4.68 23.18
N VAL A 884 6.29 -3.57 23.87
CA VAL A 884 6.69 -2.25 23.38
C VAL A 884 7.60 -1.57 24.39
N PHE A 885 8.69 -1.02 23.90
CA PHE A 885 9.56 -0.08 24.59
C PHE A 885 9.37 1.29 23.96
N PHE A 886 8.98 2.30 24.73
CA PHE A 886 8.86 3.65 24.23
C PHE A 886 10.02 4.48 24.76
N TYR A 887 11.02 4.72 23.88
CA TYR A 887 12.24 5.41 24.21
C TYR A 887 12.01 6.93 24.26
N ASP A 888 12.42 7.54 25.37
CA ASP A 888 12.32 8.98 25.64
C ASP A 888 10.92 9.57 25.39
N ILE A 889 9.96 9.04 26.11
CA ILE A 889 8.53 9.41 25.99
C ILE A 889 8.28 10.93 26.19
N ASP A 890 9.16 11.63 26.89
CA ASP A 890 9.07 13.05 27.18
C ASP A 890 9.59 13.95 26.04
N ASP A 891 10.19 13.37 24.99
CA ASP A 891 10.60 14.13 23.81
C ASP A 891 9.42 14.59 22.93
N ILE A 892 8.24 14.01 23.08
CA ILE A 892 7.05 14.39 22.32
C ILE A 892 6.25 15.54 22.95
N GLU A 893 6.67 16.09 24.09
CA GLU A 893 5.93 17.13 24.82
C GLU A 893 5.67 18.39 23.98
N SER A 894 6.53 18.70 23.03
CA SER A 894 6.39 19.86 22.16
C SER A 894 5.34 19.69 21.04
N SER A 895 4.78 18.50 20.86
CA SER A 895 3.81 18.23 19.80
C SER A 895 2.41 18.71 20.17
N SER A 896 1.70 19.35 19.24
CA SER A 896 0.28 19.68 19.36
C SER A 896 -0.63 18.44 19.53
N LEU A 897 -0.13 17.27 19.15
CA LEU A 897 -0.83 15.98 19.20
C LEU A 897 -0.30 15.05 20.30
N ILE A 898 0.33 15.60 21.35
CA ILE A 898 1.01 14.83 22.40
C ILE A 898 0.18 13.68 22.96
N ASN A 899 -1.07 13.94 23.37
CA ASN A 899 -1.94 12.90 23.95
C ASN A 899 -2.26 11.80 22.94
N LYS A 900 -2.36 12.12 21.66
CA LYS A 900 -2.62 11.16 20.60
C LYS A 900 -1.40 10.31 20.29
N TYR A 901 -0.21 10.91 20.25
CA TYR A 901 1.05 10.18 20.12
C TYR A 901 1.30 9.22 21.29
N LEU A 902 1.06 9.70 22.54
CA LEU A 902 1.11 8.87 23.74
C LEU A 902 0.10 7.71 23.64
N TYR A 903 -1.13 8.03 23.30
CA TYR A 903 -2.19 7.03 23.16
C TYR A 903 -1.84 5.96 22.11
N VAL A 904 -1.35 6.38 20.93
CA VAL A 904 -0.92 5.46 19.89
C VAL A 904 0.25 4.61 20.36
N GLY A 905 1.34 5.21 20.86
CA GLY A 905 2.54 4.48 21.22
C GLY A 905 2.31 3.47 22.34
N LEU A 906 1.68 3.89 23.41
CA LEU A 906 1.44 3.03 24.58
C LEU A 906 0.39 1.94 24.28
N SER A 907 -0.58 2.21 23.44
CA SER A 907 -1.62 1.25 23.08
C SER A 907 -1.19 0.19 22.06
N ARG A 908 0.03 0.25 21.51
CA ARG A 908 0.57 -0.79 20.62
C ARG A 908 0.99 -2.06 21.35
N ALA A 909 1.27 -1.95 22.65
CA ALA A 909 1.57 -3.10 23.49
C ALA A 909 0.30 -3.91 23.77
N SER A 910 0.43 -5.23 23.68
CA SER A 910 -0.64 -6.13 24.12
C SER A 910 -0.41 -6.69 25.53
N MET A 911 0.85 -6.86 25.92
CA MET A 911 1.20 -7.51 27.20
C MET A 911 2.27 -6.74 27.99
N TYR A 912 3.40 -6.40 27.37
CA TYR A 912 4.53 -5.77 28.03
C TYR A 912 4.73 -4.35 27.51
N LEU A 913 4.82 -3.41 28.43
CA LEU A 913 5.13 -2.02 28.12
C LEU A 913 6.25 -1.54 29.03
N ALA A 914 7.25 -0.92 28.46
CA ALA A 914 8.31 -0.26 29.16
C ALA A 914 8.59 1.10 28.52
N VAL A 915 8.88 2.11 29.30
CA VAL A 915 9.19 3.45 28.81
C VAL A 915 10.49 3.96 29.40
N THR A 916 11.20 4.78 28.65
CA THR A 916 12.28 5.60 29.18
C THR A 916 11.94 7.07 29.12
N SER A 917 12.52 7.88 29.97
CA SER A 917 12.40 9.33 29.97
C SER A 917 13.70 10.00 30.36
N ASN A 918 13.85 11.26 29.95
CA ASN A 918 14.96 12.14 30.35
C ASN A 918 14.62 12.98 31.58
N GLY A 919 13.46 12.79 32.19
CA GLY A 919 12.96 13.58 33.32
C GLY A 919 12.62 15.04 32.98
N ARG A 920 12.41 15.36 31.69
CA ARG A 920 12.21 16.74 31.22
C ARG A 920 10.77 17.20 31.30
N SER A 921 9.80 16.29 31.37
CA SER A 921 8.38 16.59 31.33
C SER A 921 7.67 16.21 32.63
N GLU A 922 7.48 17.20 33.53
CA GLU A 922 6.64 17.02 34.72
C GLU A 922 5.18 16.66 34.36
N LYS A 923 4.68 17.15 33.24
CA LYS A 923 3.31 16.87 32.81
C LYS A 923 3.11 15.40 32.49
N ILE A 924 3.99 14.79 31.69
CA ILE A 924 3.91 13.37 31.32
C ILE A 924 4.12 12.49 32.55
N SER A 925 5.15 12.78 33.35
CA SER A 925 5.43 12.02 34.58
C SER A 925 4.25 12.06 35.57
N SER A 926 3.68 13.23 35.85
CA SER A 926 2.52 13.37 36.75
C SER A 926 1.26 12.66 36.22
N LEU A 927 1.09 12.58 34.90
CA LEU A 927 -0.05 11.92 34.27
C LEU A 927 0.05 10.39 34.34
N LEU A 928 1.22 9.83 34.06
CA LEU A 928 1.38 8.42 33.74
C LEU A 928 2.13 7.60 34.81
N GLN A 929 3.13 8.16 35.50
CA GLN A 929 4.09 7.40 36.31
C GLN A 929 3.43 6.49 37.36
N LYS A 930 2.32 6.90 37.96
CA LYS A 930 1.59 6.09 38.97
C LYS A 930 1.00 4.77 38.44
N TYR A 931 0.92 4.59 37.13
CA TYR A 931 0.44 3.35 36.49
C TYR A 931 1.58 2.37 36.22
N PHE A 932 2.81 2.79 36.45
CA PHE A 932 4.00 1.98 36.25
C PHE A 932 4.47 1.33 37.54
N SER A 933 5.27 0.30 37.43
CA SER A 933 5.90 -0.35 38.57
C SER A 933 6.92 0.58 39.23
N GLU A 934 7.05 0.49 40.55
CA GLU A 934 8.13 1.17 41.27
C GLU A 934 9.51 0.55 40.99
N ASP A 935 9.53 -0.71 40.64
CA ASP A 935 10.72 -1.45 40.20
C ASP A 935 10.96 -1.27 38.70
N ALA A 936 12.19 -1.06 38.29
CA ALA A 936 12.59 -0.98 36.90
C ALA A 936 12.80 -2.36 36.22
N THR A 937 12.25 -3.41 36.79
CA THR A 937 12.36 -4.81 36.30
C THR A 937 11.03 -5.54 36.47
N TRP A 938 10.72 -6.49 35.58
CA TRP A 938 9.58 -7.36 35.73
C TRP A 938 9.82 -8.48 36.72
#